data_5225e977a544f95c78a6efe286027844
#
_entry.id   5225e977a544f95c78a6efe286027844
#
_cell.length_a   1.000
_cell.length_b   1.000
_cell.length_c   1.000
_cell.angle_alpha   90.00
_cell.angle_beta   90.00
_cell.angle_gamma   90.00
#
_symmetry.space_group_name_H-M   'P 1'
#
loop_
_entity.id
_entity.type
_entity.pdbx_description
1 polymer ?
#
loop_
_entity_poly.entity_id
_entity_poly.type
_entity_poly.pdbx_seq_one_letter_code
_entity_poly.pdbx_strand_id
1 'polypeptide(L)'
;MTPAEAQKRIADLRAEVARHAELYYRQASPEISDQDYDRLERELADAEAKFPQFATKESPTVRVGDDRLEGFSTYRHRLRMQSLDNTYSEAELREFDQRLVKLFGREPLAYVVEPKIDGLAVSVTYEKGRLTRAVTRGNGEEGDDITANARTIHNLPHELHSGSGHRVPDVIEIRGEIYLTLAEFRRINQEREEAGEALYANPRNLAAGTIKQLDPKEVAQRKLEIVLYGVGFCEPTAADSQNHYHQLVKDWKLPTLERFWKAVGIDEVWSAVKELDQMRHAFAYGTDGAVVKLDDFRLQREAGSTSKAPRWAIAYKFAAERAETRLNGITIQVGRTGVLTPVAELEPVQLAGTTVARATLHNQEEIARKDIRIGDYVVVEKAGEVIPAVIEVNLERRSPECIAYKLPEQCPVCGTGTIQLPDEVATRCPNVNCPAQVRRRLGHFVSKAAMDIDGIGSAMIDELVEKGWVRELPDLYQLRRDDLLTLGKSVEKSTDNLLAAIAASKRCELWRLVHGLGIPHVGVAAAKDLAAHFRDIEKLAGAKMEDFVAHKETIIPGIGETMARAIVGYFSEPRNRAMLASLLELGVKPEAPAAKVVSGSVFAGKSFVLTGTLPTMTREEAGGKIEAAGGKVSGSVSKKTSYVLAGAEAGSKLDKARDLGVTVIDEAEFLRLLAEK
;
A
#
# COMPACT_ATOMS: atom_id res chain seq x y z
N MET A 1 17.22 -32.94 16.86
CA MET A 1 17.98 -31.85 16.21
C MET A 1 19.20 -31.54 17.09
N THR A 2 20.39 -31.64 16.57
CA THR A 2 21.65 -31.28 17.26
C THR A 2 21.73 -29.76 17.47
N PRO A 3 22.54 -29.24 18.42
CA PRO A 3 22.70 -27.79 18.57
C PRO A 3 23.14 -27.04 17.29
N ALA A 4 24.00 -27.65 16.48
CA ALA A 4 24.45 -27.06 15.23
C ALA A 4 23.34 -27.00 14.17
N GLU A 5 22.53 -28.05 14.05
CA GLU A 5 21.33 -28.05 13.18
C GLU A 5 20.29 -27.03 13.64
N ALA A 6 20.10 -26.90 14.99
CA ALA A 6 19.19 -25.90 15.55
C ALA A 6 19.65 -24.48 15.26
N GLN A 7 20.93 -24.20 15.44
CA GLN A 7 21.50 -22.89 15.14
C GLN A 7 21.30 -22.50 13.67
N LYS A 8 21.57 -23.42 12.74
CA LYS A 8 21.34 -23.21 11.33
C LYS A 8 19.86 -22.97 11.01
N ARG A 9 18.96 -23.86 11.53
CA ARG A 9 17.51 -23.72 11.27
C ARG A 9 16.95 -22.40 11.80
N ILE A 10 17.37 -21.96 13.00
CA ILE A 10 16.97 -20.67 13.58
C ILE A 10 17.46 -19.51 12.72
N ALA A 11 18.70 -19.58 12.21
CA ALA A 11 19.24 -18.53 11.32
C ALA A 11 18.47 -18.46 9.99
N ASP A 12 18.16 -19.62 9.38
CA ASP A 12 17.40 -19.70 8.13
C ASP A 12 15.96 -19.17 8.33
N LEU A 13 15.25 -19.62 9.37
CA LEU A 13 13.90 -19.14 9.69
C LEU A 13 13.88 -17.64 9.99
N ARG A 14 14.89 -17.13 10.70
CA ARG A 14 14.99 -15.69 11.02
C ARG A 14 15.16 -14.84 9.75
N ALA A 15 15.98 -15.30 8.80
CA ALA A 15 16.16 -14.64 7.52
C ALA A 15 14.87 -14.68 6.68
N GLU A 16 14.17 -15.82 6.67
CA GLU A 16 12.93 -16.01 5.93
C GLU A 16 11.80 -15.13 6.50
N VAL A 17 11.57 -15.15 7.80
CA VAL A 17 10.57 -14.31 8.48
C VAL A 17 10.88 -12.81 8.27
N ALA A 18 12.17 -12.40 8.40
CA ALA A 18 12.55 -11.01 8.16
C ALA A 18 12.30 -10.58 6.71
N ARG A 19 12.58 -11.42 5.73
CA ARG A 19 12.33 -11.16 4.31
C ARG A 19 10.83 -10.98 4.05
N HIS A 20 9.99 -11.89 4.54
CA HIS A 20 8.54 -11.79 4.36
C HIS A 20 7.93 -10.62 5.13
N ALA A 21 8.49 -10.25 6.29
CA ALA A 21 8.10 -9.03 7.00
C ALA A 21 8.38 -7.76 6.17
N GLU A 22 9.53 -7.68 5.53
CA GLU A 22 9.88 -6.55 4.65
C GLU A 22 8.92 -6.43 3.45
N LEU A 23 8.63 -7.56 2.78
CA LEU A 23 7.68 -7.62 1.67
C LEU A 23 6.27 -7.22 2.11
N TYR A 24 5.84 -7.66 3.29
CA TYR A 24 4.50 -7.40 3.82
C TYR A 24 4.33 -5.96 4.31
N TYR A 25 5.21 -5.50 5.23
CA TYR A 25 5.04 -4.22 5.92
C TYR A 25 5.51 -3.01 5.12
N ARG A 26 6.57 -3.13 4.30
CA ARG A 26 7.16 -2.01 3.56
C ARG A 26 6.82 -2.00 2.09
N GLN A 27 6.83 -3.15 1.45
CA GLN A 27 6.61 -3.23 0.01
C GLN A 27 5.16 -3.47 -0.37
N ALA A 28 4.29 -3.78 0.60
CA ALA A 28 2.88 -4.16 0.38
C ALA A 28 2.69 -5.24 -0.72
N SER A 29 3.67 -6.13 -0.85
CA SER A 29 3.76 -7.18 -1.88
C SER A 29 4.08 -8.54 -1.25
N PRO A 30 3.17 -9.10 -0.43
CA PRO A 30 3.38 -10.39 0.22
C PRO A 30 3.48 -11.52 -0.81
N GLU A 31 4.43 -12.43 -0.62
CA GLU A 31 4.62 -13.63 -1.45
C GLU A 31 3.97 -14.87 -0.84
N ILE A 32 3.68 -14.85 0.46
CA ILE A 32 3.02 -15.94 1.20
C ILE A 32 1.76 -15.41 1.89
N SER A 33 0.88 -16.31 2.26
CA SER A 33 -0.33 -15.97 3.02
C SER A 33 0.02 -15.52 4.45
N ASP A 34 -0.87 -14.75 5.08
CA ASP A 34 -0.74 -14.36 6.49
C ASP A 34 -0.62 -15.58 7.40
N GLN A 35 -1.33 -16.68 7.09
CA GLN A 35 -1.24 -17.93 7.84
C GLN A 35 0.13 -18.59 7.71
N ASP A 36 0.72 -18.60 6.51
CA ASP A 36 2.05 -19.14 6.29
C ASP A 36 3.11 -18.29 6.99
N TYR A 37 2.96 -16.97 6.98
CA TYR A 37 3.82 -16.06 7.72
C TYR A 37 3.75 -16.31 9.23
N ASP A 38 2.53 -16.38 9.78
CA ASP A 38 2.30 -16.66 11.21
C ASP A 38 2.85 -18.05 11.61
N ARG A 39 2.76 -19.05 10.69
CA ARG A 39 3.34 -20.38 10.92
C ARG A 39 4.87 -20.34 11.00
N LEU A 40 5.53 -19.62 10.09
CA LEU A 40 6.99 -19.42 10.09
C LEU A 40 7.45 -18.69 11.35
N GLU A 41 6.73 -17.63 11.75
CA GLU A 41 7.03 -16.88 12.97
C GLU A 41 6.89 -17.76 14.22
N ARG A 42 5.83 -18.59 14.31
CA ARG A 42 5.62 -19.55 15.40
C ARG A 42 6.72 -20.61 15.44
N GLU A 43 7.08 -21.19 14.27
CA GLU A 43 8.18 -22.17 14.19
C GLU A 43 9.50 -21.57 14.70
N LEU A 44 9.79 -20.32 14.33
CA LEU A 44 10.97 -19.60 14.82
C LEU A 44 10.90 -19.40 16.35
N ALA A 45 9.76 -18.95 16.88
CA ALA A 45 9.57 -18.72 18.31
C ALA A 45 9.74 -20.01 19.12
N ASP A 46 9.18 -21.13 18.66
CA ASP A 46 9.31 -22.45 19.29
C ASP A 46 10.76 -22.95 19.26
N ALA A 47 11.47 -22.73 18.17
CA ALA A 47 12.87 -23.10 18.04
C ALA A 47 13.75 -22.25 18.99
N GLU A 48 13.53 -20.95 19.08
CA GLU A 48 14.25 -20.05 20.00
C GLU A 48 13.93 -20.37 21.47
N ALA A 49 12.69 -20.75 21.79
CA ALA A 49 12.32 -21.20 23.14
C ALA A 49 12.99 -22.53 23.56
N LYS A 50 13.14 -23.46 22.60
CA LYS A 50 13.85 -24.75 22.82
C LYS A 50 15.37 -24.60 22.95
N PHE A 51 15.94 -23.59 22.30
CA PHE A 51 17.39 -23.31 22.25
C PHE A 51 17.67 -21.83 22.60
N PRO A 52 17.45 -21.43 23.89
CA PRO A 52 17.55 -20.04 24.32
C PRO A 52 18.92 -19.39 24.09
N GLN A 53 19.97 -20.20 23.98
CA GLN A 53 21.34 -19.72 23.70
C GLN A 53 21.48 -19.12 22.27
N PHE A 54 20.56 -19.42 21.37
CA PHE A 54 20.53 -18.86 20.01
C PHE A 54 19.50 -17.75 19.82
N ALA A 55 18.66 -17.49 20.83
CA ALA A 55 17.71 -16.38 20.82
C ALA A 55 18.46 -15.03 20.87
N THR A 56 17.99 -14.03 20.12
CA THR A 56 18.57 -12.69 20.10
C THR A 56 17.49 -11.63 20.34
N LYS A 57 17.90 -10.47 20.83
CA LYS A 57 16.98 -9.32 21.01
C LYS A 57 16.53 -8.71 19.67
N GLU A 58 17.23 -9.05 18.61
CA GLU A 58 16.95 -8.61 17.23
C GLU A 58 16.00 -9.55 16.49
N SER A 59 15.62 -10.68 17.08
CA SER A 59 14.71 -11.63 16.42
C SER A 59 13.36 -10.99 16.07
N PRO A 60 12.79 -11.29 14.88
CA PRO A 60 11.43 -10.87 14.53
C PRO A 60 10.36 -11.31 15.55
N THR A 61 10.60 -12.41 16.28
CA THR A 61 9.67 -12.92 17.31
C THR A 61 9.50 -12.00 18.52
N VAL A 62 10.44 -11.08 18.76
CA VAL A 62 10.41 -10.14 19.90
C VAL A 62 10.24 -8.68 19.48
N ARG A 63 10.18 -8.39 18.19
CA ARG A 63 10.00 -7.04 17.65
C ARG A 63 8.66 -6.91 16.91
N VAL A 64 8.12 -5.69 16.91
CA VAL A 64 7.00 -5.30 16.04
C VAL A 64 7.55 -5.06 14.64
N GLY A 65 6.86 -5.51 13.60
CA GLY A 65 7.22 -5.22 12.21
C GLY A 65 7.26 -3.71 11.97
N ASP A 66 8.25 -3.23 11.22
CA ASP A 66 8.46 -1.81 10.94
C ASP A 66 7.86 -1.44 9.58
N ASP A 67 6.88 -0.54 9.58
CA ASP A 67 6.16 -0.09 8.39
C ASP A 67 6.53 1.33 7.92
N ARG A 68 7.59 1.95 8.49
CA ARG A 68 8.04 3.30 8.15
C ARG A 68 8.62 3.39 6.75
N LEU A 69 8.32 4.50 6.05
CA LEU A 69 8.80 4.80 4.71
C LEU A 69 9.65 6.08 4.69
N GLU A 70 10.53 6.17 3.70
CA GLU A 70 11.25 7.41 3.41
C GLU A 70 10.29 8.47 2.86
N GLY A 71 10.46 9.72 3.29
CA GLY A 71 9.64 10.86 2.87
C GLY A 71 8.66 11.40 3.91
N PHE A 72 8.38 10.65 4.97
CA PHE A 72 7.62 11.12 6.12
C PHE A 72 8.52 11.51 7.28
N SER A 73 8.09 12.51 8.07
CA SER A 73 8.73 12.78 9.34
C SER A 73 8.37 11.69 10.33
N THR A 74 9.35 11.23 11.10
CA THR A 74 9.14 10.22 12.13
C THR A 74 8.71 10.88 13.44
N TYR A 75 7.72 10.29 14.11
CA TYR A 75 7.25 10.73 15.42
C TYR A 75 7.30 9.59 16.44
N ARG A 76 7.78 9.88 17.65
CA ARG A 76 7.84 8.91 18.74
C ARG A 76 6.51 8.87 19.48
N HIS A 77 5.91 7.67 19.60
CA HIS A 77 4.67 7.46 20.35
C HIS A 77 4.85 7.78 21.83
N ARG A 78 3.85 8.42 22.45
CA ARG A 78 3.83 8.65 23.92
C ARG A 78 3.76 7.33 24.69
N LEU A 79 2.94 6.40 24.20
CA LEU A 79 2.87 5.03 24.66
C LEU A 79 3.10 4.09 23.47
N ARG A 80 3.96 3.09 23.67
CA ARG A 80 4.33 2.15 22.62
C ARG A 80 3.10 1.49 21.98
N MET A 81 3.05 1.47 20.65
CA MET A 81 2.05 0.73 19.88
C MET A 81 2.51 -0.73 19.73
N GLN A 82 1.79 -1.63 20.37
CA GLN A 82 2.12 -3.05 20.38
C GLN A 82 1.34 -3.81 19.32
N SER A 83 1.84 -4.98 18.94
CA SER A 83 1.08 -6.00 18.21
C SER A 83 0.19 -6.79 19.18
N LEU A 84 -0.57 -7.75 18.66
CA LEU A 84 -1.31 -8.72 19.45
C LEU A 84 -0.71 -10.10 19.20
N ASP A 85 -0.72 -10.94 20.24
CA ASP A 85 -0.45 -12.36 20.06
C ASP A 85 -1.65 -13.01 19.36
N ASN A 86 -1.39 -13.98 18.48
CA ASN A 86 -2.40 -14.68 17.71
C ASN A 86 -2.76 -16.02 18.33
N THR A 87 -4.05 -16.37 18.25
CA THR A 87 -4.55 -17.73 18.54
C THR A 87 -5.44 -18.20 17.37
N TYR A 88 -5.58 -19.52 17.22
CA TYR A 88 -6.28 -20.15 16.09
C TYR A 88 -7.26 -21.24 16.57
N SER A 89 -7.31 -21.53 17.85
CA SER A 89 -8.18 -22.56 18.41
C SER A 89 -8.84 -22.10 19.70
N GLU A 90 -10.00 -22.71 20.00
CA GLU A 90 -10.69 -22.52 21.28
C GLU A 90 -9.78 -22.88 22.47
N ALA A 91 -8.96 -23.93 22.32
CA ALA A 91 -8.06 -24.36 23.38
C ALA A 91 -7.03 -23.30 23.77
N GLU A 92 -6.39 -22.69 22.75
CA GLU A 92 -5.44 -21.59 22.95
C GLU A 92 -6.10 -20.35 23.58
N LEU A 93 -7.35 -20.05 23.17
CA LEU A 93 -8.12 -18.95 23.75
C LEU A 93 -8.47 -19.21 25.23
N ARG A 94 -8.80 -20.47 25.60
CA ARG A 94 -9.01 -20.88 26.98
C ARG A 94 -7.72 -20.83 27.82
N GLU A 95 -6.58 -21.14 27.23
CA GLU A 95 -5.28 -20.96 27.89
C GLU A 95 -4.97 -19.49 28.18
N PHE A 96 -5.35 -18.58 27.28
CA PHE A 96 -5.22 -17.14 27.51
C PHE A 96 -6.03 -16.71 28.75
N ASP A 97 -7.29 -17.11 28.87
CA ASP A 97 -8.15 -16.82 30.02
C ASP A 97 -7.54 -17.43 31.31
N GLN A 98 -7.13 -18.72 31.31
CA GLN A 98 -6.54 -19.38 32.44
C GLN A 98 -5.29 -18.69 32.98
N ARG A 99 -4.44 -18.12 32.07
CA ARG A 99 -3.27 -17.33 32.49
C ARG A 99 -3.69 -16.06 33.24
N LEU A 100 -4.75 -15.39 32.83
CA LEU A 100 -5.27 -14.19 33.49
C LEU A 100 -5.99 -14.52 34.79
N VAL A 101 -6.82 -15.57 34.82
CA VAL A 101 -7.47 -16.07 36.02
C VAL A 101 -6.42 -16.44 37.10
N LYS A 102 -5.35 -17.13 36.71
CA LYS A 102 -4.23 -17.48 37.62
C LYS A 102 -3.50 -16.23 38.12
N LEU A 103 -3.31 -15.24 37.25
CA LEU A 103 -2.63 -13.99 37.60
C LEU A 103 -3.41 -13.18 38.65
N PHE A 104 -4.75 -13.08 38.49
CA PHE A 104 -5.60 -12.27 39.37
C PHE A 104 -6.23 -13.03 40.52
N GLY A 105 -6.16 -14.35 40.54
CA GLY A 105 -6.76 -15.21 41.54
C GLY A 105 -8.29 -15.09 41.62
N ARG A 106 -8.95 -14.73 40.54
CA ARG A 106 -10.41 -14.59 40.47
C ARG A 106 -10.98 -15.04 39.14
N GLU A 107 -12.21 -15.57 39.19
CA GLU A 107 -13.02 -16.03 38.04
C GLU A 107 -14.50 -15.77 38.37
N PRO A 108 -15.36 -15.37 37.36
CA PRO A 108 -14.99 -15.12 36.00
C PRO A 108 -14.40 -13.71 35.80
N LEU A 109 -13.65 -13.52 34.70
CA LEU A 109 -13.17 -12.22 34.26
C LEU A 109 -14.12 -11.62 33.21
N ALA A 110 -14.20 -10.28 33.15
CA ALA A 110 -14.99 -9.57 32.14
C ALA A 110 -14.12 -9.20 30.93
N TYR A 111 -14.64 -9.44 29.73
CA TYR A 111 -13.98 -9.22 28.47
C TYR A 111 -14.83 -8.37 27.52
N VAL A 112 -14.17 -7.75 26.55
CA VAL A 112 -14.79 -7.19 25.36
C VAL A 112 -14.23 -7.91 24.15
N VAL A 113 -15.10 -8.39 23.27
CA VAL A 113 -14.75 -9.03 22.00
C VAL A 113 -15.08 -8.07 20.87
N GLU A 114 -14.11 -7.77 20.02
CA GLU A 114 -14.17 -6.78 18.96
C GLU A 114 -13.81 -7.40 17.61
N PRO A 115 -14.38 -6.91 16.47
CA PRO A 115 -13.91 -7.29 15.15
C PRO A 115 -12.44 -6.89 14.98
N LYS A 116 -11.63 -7.81 14.47
CA LYS A 116 -10.27 -7.52 14.05
C LYS A 116 -10.29 -6.99 12.63
N ILE A 117 -10.27 -5.66 12.52
CA ILE A 117 -10.34 -4.97 11.23
C ILE A 117 -9.02 -5.15 10.49
N ASP A 118 -9.12 -5.45 9.20
CA ASP A 118 -7.97 -5.61 8.33
C ASP A 118 -7.61 -4.28 7.63
N GLY A 119 -6.69 -3.54 8.23
CA GLY A 119 -6.27 -2.21 7.81
C GLY A 119 -4.86 -1.84 8.25
N LEU A 120 -4.60 -0.56 8.39
CA LEU A 120 -3.35 0.00 8.89
C LEU A 120 -3.56 0.63 10.27
N ALA A 121 -2.83 0.15 11.27
CA ALA A 121 -2.90 0.67 12.63
C ALA A 121 -2.36 2.10 12.72
N VAL A 122 -3.10 2.97 13.41
CA VAL A 122 -2.79 4.38 13.57
C VAL A 122 -3.03 4.84 15.00
N SER A 123 -2.25 5.82 15.44
CA SER A 123 -2.49 6.61 16.65
C SER A 123 -2.91 8.01 16.26
N VAL A 124 -4.06 8.46 16.73
CA VAL A 124 -4.63 9.78 16.46
C VAL A 124 -4.64 10.60 17.76
N THR A 125 -4.04 11.79 17.75
CA THR A 125 -3.93 12.64 18.94
C THR A 125 -4.83 13.86 18.80
N TYR A 126 -5.65 14.09 19.83
CA TYR A 126 -6.40 15.31 20.02
C TYR A 126 -5.84 16.06 21.24
N GLU A 127 -5.59 17.35 21.06
CA GLU A 127 -5.19 18.26 22.14
C GLU A 127 -6.22 19.39 22.23
N LYS A 128 -6.78 19.59 23.43
CA LYS A 128 -7.88 20.55 23.67
C LYS A 128 -9.05 20.36 22.68
N GLY A 129 -9.33 19.11 22.36
CA GLY A 129 -10.39 18.72 21.43
C GLY A 129 -10.06 18.85 19.93
N ARG A 130 -8.87 19.30 19.55
CA ARG A 130 -8.46 19.45 18.14
C ARG A 130 -7.52 18.35 17.71
N LEU A 131 -7.72 17.84 16.50
CA LEU A 131 -6.81 16.87 15.86
C LEU A 131 -5.46 17.53 15.59
N THR A 132 -4.45 17.13 16.35
CA THR A 132 -3.09 17.68 16.23
C THR A 132 -2.15 16.73 15.48
N ARG A 133 -2.38 15.40 15.58
CA ARG A 133 -1.47 14.42 15.00
C ARG A 133 -2.15 13.09 14.66
N ALA A 134 -1.65 12.45 13.60
CA ALA A 134 -1.92 11.06 13.26
C ALA A 134 -0.60 10.38 12.86
N VAL A 135 -0.30 9.22 13.46
CA VAL A 135 1.00 8.53 13.32
C VAL A 135 0.75 7.06 13.07
N THR A 136 1.41 6.47 12.07
CA THR A 136 1.35 5.01 11.84
C THR A 136 1.99 4.25 12.99
N ARG A 137 1.73 2.95 13.09
CA ARG A 137 2.35 2.13 14.15
C ARG A 137 3.89 2.18 14.08
N GLY A 138 4.46 2.16 12.89
CA GLY A 138 5.89 2.08 12.68
C GLY A 138 6.47 0.81 13.30
N ASN A 139 7.60 0.94 13.97
CA ASN A 139 8.23 -0.14 14.74
C ASN A 139 7.66 -0.30 16.16
N GLY A 140 6.58 0.38 16.46
CA GLY A 140 5.91 0.42 17.76
C GLY A 140 6.41 1.50 18.72
N GLU A 141 7.61 2.02 18.55
CA GLU A 141 8.16 3.17 19.31
C GLU A 141 8.05 4.48 18.53
N GLU A 142 8.28 4.40 17.23
CA GLU A 142 8.23 5.50 16.29
C GLU A 142 7.47 5.09 15.04
N GLY A 143 6.68 6.01 14.48
CA GLY A 143 5.92 5.81 13.25
C GLY A 143 6.00 7.03 12.34
N ASP A 144 5.45 6.91 11.13
CA ASP A 144 5.35 7.97 10.15
C ASP A 144 4.26 8.97 10.55
N ASP A 145 4.58 10.26 10.57
CA ASP A 145 3.59 11.34 10.77
C ASP A 145 2.78 11.52 9.48
N ILE A 146 1.57 10.99 9.49
CA ILE A 146 0.62 11.03 8.37
C ILE A 146 -0.50 12.04 8.60
N THR A 147 -0.30 13.03 9.45
CA THR A 147 -1.35 13.98 9.89
C THR A 147 -2.05 14.66 8.71
N ALA A 148 -1.29 15.12 7.70
CA ALA A 148 -1.85 15.77 6.52
C ALA A 148 -2.77 14.83 5.74
N ASN A 149 -2.37 13.57 5.59
CA ASN A 149 -3.14 12.53 4.90
C ASN A 149 -4.36 12.11 5.73
N ALA A 150 -4.21 11.91 7.03
CA ALA A 150 -5.31 11.54 7.92
C ALA A 150 -6.43 12.58 7.95
N ARG A 151 -6.12 13.86 7.78
CA ARG A 151 -7.11 14.94 7.67
C ARG A 151 -7.99 14.84 6.42
N THR A 152 -7.60 14.06 5.43
CA THR A 152 -8.44 13.80 4.23
C THR A 152 -9.46 12.68 4.45
N ILE A 153 -9.36 11.92 5.54
CA ILE A 153 -10.29 10.84 5.87
C ILE A 153 -11.61 11.47 6.31
N HIS A 154 -12.66 11.25 5.53
CA HIS A 154 -13.93 11.97 5.66
C HIS A 154 -14.67 11.70 6.98
N ASN A 155 -14.54 10.51 7.56
CA ASN A 155 -15.18 10.14 8.81
C ASN A 155 -14.33 10.44 10.06
N LEU A 156 -13.14 11.06 9.93
CA LEU A 156 -12.30 11.47 11.06
C LEU A 156 -12.59 12.94 11.42
N PRO A 157 -13.26 13.24 12.55
CA PRO A 157 -13.51 14.61 12.97
C PRO A 157 -12.21 15.34 13.30
N HIS A 158 -12.09 16.59 12.85
CA HIS A 158 -10.94 17.44 13.20
C HIS A 158 -11.08 18.11 14.58
N GLU A 159 -12.30 18.14 15.11
CA GLU A 159 -12.60 18.68 16.43
C GLU A 159 -13.53 17.71 17.17
N LEU A 160 -13.23 17.50 18.46
CA LEU A 160 -14.10 16.74 19.37
C LEU A 160 -15.10 17.67 20.01
N HIS A 161 -16.34 17.28 20.04
CA HIS A 161 -17.37 18.02 20.73
C HIS A 161 -17.78 17.29 22.02
N SER A 162 -17.85 18.03 23.13
CA SER A 162 -18.43 17.49 24.35
C SER A 162 -19.92 17.24 24.14
N GLY A 163 -20.29 15.99 23.86
CA GLY A 163 -21.68 15.55 23.87
C GLY A 163 -22.13 15.22 25.29
N SER A 164 -23.44 15.16 25.52
CA SER A 164 -24.13 14.56 26.68
C SER A 164 -23.42 14.57 28.06
N GLY A 165 -22.56 15.55 28.36
CA GLY A 165 -21.98 15.74 29.69
C GLY A 165 -20.58 15.15 29.91
N HIS A 166 -20.01 14.43 28.96
CA HIS A 166 -18.65 13.93 29.07
C HIS A 166 -17.62 14.98 28.59
N ARG A 167 -16.75 15.42 29.51
CA ARG A 167 -15.68 16.37 29.19
C ARG A 167 -14.67 15.70 28.24
N VAL A 168 -14.28 16.40 27.17
CA VAL A 168 -13.18 16.02 26.32
C VAL A 168 -11.88 16.19 27.12
N PRO A 169 -10.97 15.18 27.15
CA PRO A 169 -9.66 15.31 27.79
C PRO A 169 -8.82 16.43 27.18
N ASP A 170 -7.93 17.01 27.98
CA ASP A 170 -7.00 18.03 27.49
C ASP A 170 -6.04 17.46 26.44
N VAL A 171 -5.63 16.19 26.63
CA VAL A 171 -4.87 15.41 25.65
C VAL A 171 -5.41 13.98 25.62
N ILE A 172 -5.72 13.49 24.43
CA ILE A 172 -6.06 12.07 24.21
C ILE A 172 -5.40 11.54 22.95
N GLU A 173 -4.72 10.41 23.09
CA GLU A 173 -4.18 9.59 22.01
C GLU A 173 -5.07 8.37 21.86
N ILE A 174 -5.68 8.21 20.69
CA ILE A 174 -6.65 7.18 20.38
C ILE A 174 -6.05 6.27 19.30
N ARG A 175 -6.13 4.96 19.52
CA ARG A 175 -5.68 3.95 18.55
C ARG A 175 -6.83 3.50 17.69
N GLY A 176 -6.54 3.31 16.43
CA GLY A 176 -7.53 2.89 15.46
C GLY A 176 -6.90 2.16 14.28
N GLU A 177 -7.76 1.84 13.33
CA GLU A 177 -7.39 1.23 12.06
C GLU A 177 -7.90 2.08 10.91
N ILE A 178 -7.02 2.44 9.98
CA ILE A 178 -7.38 3.03 8.70
C ILE A 178 -7.62 1.89 7.72
N TYR A 179 -8.76 1.91 7.06
CA TYR A 179 -9.17 0.85 6.16
C TYR A 179 -9.84 1.39 4.89
N LEU A 180 -10.01 0.51 3.92
CA LEU A 180 -10.82 0.75 2.75
C LEU A 180 -12.06 -0.13 2.82
N THR A 181 -13.24 0.43 2.53
CA THR A 181 -14.45 -0.40 2.47
C THR A 181 -14.37 -1.41 1.31
N LEU A 182 -14.98 -2.57 1.48
CA LEU A 182 -15.03 -3.61 0.44
C LEU A 182 -15.70 -3.10 -0.84
N ALA A 183 -16.65 -2.17 -0.71
CA ALA A 183 -17.33 -1.54 -1.85
C ALA A 183 -16.37 -0.63 -2.63
N GLU A 184 -15.62 0.24 -1.94
CA GLU A 184 -14.64 1.14 -2.56
C GLU A 184 -13.47 0.38 -3.17
N PHE A 185 -13.02 -0.70 -2.51
CA PHE A 185 -11.99 -1.58 -3.05
C PHE A 185 -12.41 -2.23 -4.38
N ARG A 186 -13.67 -2.74 -4.47
CA ARG A 186 -14.20 -3.29 -5.71
C ARG A 186 -14.30 -2.22 -6.80
N ARG A 187 -14.76 -1.02 -6.46
CA ARG A 187 -14.83 0.11 -7.39
C ARG A 187 -13.47 0.44 -7.99
N ILE A 188 -12.44 0.57 -7.13
CA ILE A 188 -11.07 0.87 -7.58
C ILE A 188 -10.52 -0.26 -8.48
N ASN A 189 -10.73 -1.53 -8.10
CA ASN A 189 -10.27 -2.65 -8.90
C ASN A 189 -11.02 -2.75 -10.24
N GLN A 190 -12.30 -2.43 -10.27
CA GLN A 190 -13.06 -2.36 -11.51
C GLN A 190 -12.51 -1.28 -12.45
N GLU A 191 -12.24 -0.08 -11.94
CA GLU A 191 -11.60 0.99 -12.74
C GLU A 191 -10.23 0.58 -13.28
N ARG A 192 -9.44 -0.13 -12.47
CA ARG A 192 -8.13 -0.66 -12.90
C ARG A 192 -8.26 -1.77 -13.95
N GLU A 193 -9.25 -2.65 -13.81
CA GLU A 193 -9.54 -3.69 -14.80
C GLU A 193 -9.94 -3.07 -16.13
N GLU A 194 -10.82 -2.08 -16.10
CA GLU A 194 -11.23 -1.31 -17.29
C GLU A 194 -10.03 -0.59 -17.93
N ALA A 195 -9.12 -0.07 -17.12
CA ALA A 195 -7.87 0.54 -17.56
C ALA A 195 -6.79 -0.48 -17.98
N GLY A 196 -7.02 -1.79 -17.81
CA GLY A 196 -6.05 -2.85 -18.11
C GLY A 196 -4.84 -2.87 -17.16
N GLU A 197 -4.99 -2.30 -15.97
CA GLU A 197 -3.95 -2.27 -14.94
C GLU A 197 -4.01 -3.53 -14.04
N ALA A 198 -2.89 -3.83 -13.36
CA ALA A 198 -2.86 -4.89 -12.39
C ALA A 198 -3.79 -4.58 -11.21
N LEU A 199 -4.62 -5.53 -10.80
CA LEU A 199 -5.53 -5.36 -9.69
C LEU A 199 -4.78 -5.34 -8.35
N TYR A 200 -5.30 -4.61 -7.39
CA TYR A 200 -4.81 -4.70 -6.01
C TYR A 200 -5.22 -6.02 -5.38
N ALA A 201 -4.32 -6.64 -4.65
CA ALA A 201 -4.52 -7.97 -4.09
C ALA A 201 -5.51 -7.98 -2.91
N ASN A 202 -5.48 -6.96 -2.04
CA ASN A 202 -6.37 -6.85 -0.91
C ASN A 202 -6.61 -5.39 -0.48
N PRO A 203 -7.71 -5.11 0.25
CA PRO A 203 -8.06 -3.75 0.68
C PRO A 203 -7.07 -3.17 1.70
N ARG A 204 -6.46 -4.00 2.56
CA ARG A 204 -5.46 -3.58 3.55
C ARG A 204 -4.22 -2.98 2.89
N ASN A 205 -3.62 -3.71 1.93
CA ASN A 205 -2.42 -3.23 1.23
C ASN A 205 -2.70 -1.97 0.42
N LEU A 206 -3.89 -1.87 -0.18
CA LEU A 206 -4.33 -0.67 -0.87
C LEU A 206 -4.51 0.50 0.11
N ALA A 207 -5.12 0.29 1.27
CA ALA A 207 -5.29 1.33 2.29
C ALA A 207 -3.93 1.80 2.82
N ALA A 208 -3.02 0.86 3.16
CA ALA A 208 -1.66 1.17 3.63
C ALA A 208 -0.84 1.94 2.59
N GLY A 209 -0.86 1.51 1.32
CA GLY A 209 -0.18 2.21 0.24
C GLY A 209 -0.80 3.58 -0.08
N THR A 210 -2.11 3.73 0.13
CA THR A 210 -2.80 5.01 -0.11
C THR A 210 -2.45 6.04 0.96
N ILE A 211 -2.60 5.70 2.25
CA ILE A 211 -2.38 6.66 3.33
C ILE A 211 -0.92 7.12 3.43
N LYS A 212 0.01 6.36 2.86
CA LYS A 212 1.44 6.67 2.80
C LYS A 212 1.88 7.35 1.49
N GLN A 213 0.96 7.88 0.69
CA GLN A 213 1.31 8.75 -0.43
C GLN A 213 1.73 10.13 0.07
N LEU A 214 2.71 10.75 -0.60
CA LEU A 214 3.27 12.03 -0.18
C LEU A 214 2.33 13.21 -0.43
N ASP A 215 1.43 13.11 -1.42
CA ASP A 215 0.44 14.15 -1.73
C ASP A 215 -0.93 13.82 -1.10
N PRO A 216 -1.40 14.60 -0.12
CA PRO A 216 -2.72 14.39 0.50
C PRO A 216 -3.89 14.45 -0.48
N LYS A 217 -3.74 15.12 -1.63
CA LYS A 217 -4.79 15.17 -2.67
C LYS A 217 -5.00 13.83 -3.36
N GLU A 218 -3.93 13.07 -3.55
CA GLU A 218 -4.00 11.71 -4.07
C GLU A 218 -4.69 10.78 -3.05
N VAL A 219 -4.40 10.96 -1.76
CA VAL A 219 -5.06 10.20 -0.67
C VAL A 219 -6.57 10.47 -0.66
N ALA A 220 -6.97 11.74 -0.79
CA ALA A 220 -8.37 12.16 -0.76
C ALA A 220 -9.24 11.55 -1.88
N GLN A 221 -8.63 11.13 -3.00
CA GLN A 221 -9.35 10.50 -4.11
C GLN A 221 -9.85 9.10 -3.79
N ARG A 222 -9.21 8.42 -2.82
CA ARG A 222 -9.52 7.05 -2.42
C ARG A 222 -10.16 7.07 -1.04
N LYS A 223 -11.45 7.12 -0.95
CA LYS A 223 -12.28 7.26 0.24
C LYS A 223 -11.89 6.32 1.39
N LEU A 224 -10.72 6.58 2.00
CA LEU A 224 -10.30 5.88 3.20
C LEU A 224 -11.24 6.19 4.36
N GLU A 225 -11.43 5.22 5.22
CA GLU A 225 -12.15 5.35 6.48
C GLU A 225 -11.28 4.96 7.66
N ILE A 226 -11.70 5.35 8.86
CA ILE A 226 -11.02 5.02 10.10
C ILE A 226 -12.03 4.55 11.14
N VAL A 227 -11.59 3.63 11.98
CA VAL A 227 -12.31 3.24 13.20
C VAL A 227 -11.38 3.31 14.39
N LEU A 228 -11.88 3.78 15.52
CA LEU A 228 -11.11 4.03 16.74
C LEU A 228 -11.54 3.05 17.83
N TYR A 229 -10.65 2.14 18.24
CA TYR A 229 -10.96 0.99 19.07
C TYR A 229 -10.19 0.91 20.41
N GLY A 230 -9.31 1.86 20.68
CA GLY A 230 -8.54 1.79 21.92
C GLY A 230 -7.92 3.12 22.33
N VAL A 231 -7.74 3.32 23.63
CA VAL A 231 -7.04 4.47 24.18
C VAL A 231 -5.56 4.17 24.33
N GLY A 232 -4.71 5.10 23.88
CA GLY A 232 -3.30 5.16 24.24
C GLY A 232 -3.11 6.03 25.48
N PHE A 233 -2.61 7.24 25.29
CA PHE A 233 -2.45 8.22 26.36
C PHE A 233 -3.74 9.06 26.53
N CYS A 234 -4.13 9.35 27.77
CA CYS A 234 -5.31 10.18 28.06
C CYS A 234 -5.09 10.96 29.36
N GLU A 235 -5.20 12.30 29.27
CA GLU A 235 -5.05 13.18 30.43
C GLU A 235 -6.11 14.29 30.41
N PRO A 236 -6.94 14.40 31.48
CA PRO A 236 -7.12 13.41 32.56
C PRO A 236 -7.72 12.11 32.02
N THR A 237 -7.51 11.00 32.76
CA THR A 237 -8.09 9.70 32.41
C THR A 237 -9.61 9.79 32.28
N ALA A 238 -10.14 9.41 31.11
CA ALA A 238 -11.56 9.55 30.81
C ALA A 238 -12.36 8.24 30.97
N ALA A 239 -11.72 7.09 30.79
CA ALA A 239 -12.36 5.78 30.86
C ALA A 239 -11.67 4.87 31.88
N ASP A 240 -12.44 3.96 32.49
CA ASP A 240 -11.99 2.94 33.44
C ASP A 240 -12.03 1.52 32.84
N SER A 241 -12.73 1.35 31.75
CA SER A 241 -12.91 0.07 31.06
C SER A 241 -12.99 0.23 29.55
N GLN A 242 -12.75 -0.85 28.81
CA GLN A 242 -12.87 -0.90 27.36
C GLN A 242 -14.30 -0.58 26.89
N ASN A 243 -15.29 -1.12 27.60
CA ASN A 243 -16.69 -0.82 27.32
C ASN A 243 -17.04 0.66 27.57
N HIS A 244 -16.58 1.26 28.68
CA HIS A 244 -16.76 2.68 28.95
C HIS A 244 -16.08 3.54 27.90
N TYR A 245 -14.89 3.14 27.44
CA TYR A 245 -14.19 3.81 26.35
C TYR A 245 -15.05 3.86 25.07
N HIS A 246 -15.64 2.74 24.63
CA HIS A 246 -16.49 2.72 23.44
C HIS A 246 -17.71 3.65 23.56
N GLN A 247 -18.26 3.80 24.76
CA GLN A 247 -19.35 4.76 25.00
C GLN A 247 -18.89 6.19 24.83
N LEU A 248 -17.73 6.55 25.43
CA LEU A 248 -17.16 7.90 25.32
C LEU A 248 -16.82 8.28 23.88
N VAL A 249 -16.19 7.36 23.12
CA VAL A 249 -15.84 7.59 21.71
C VAL A 249 -17.09 7.88 20.88
N LYS A 250 -18.19 7.15 21.15
CA LYS A 250 -19.48 7.39 20.51
C LYS A 250 -20.09 8.75 20.91
N ASP A 251 -20.01 9.13 22.18
CA ASP A 251 -20.50 10.41 22.69
C ASP A 251 -19.73 11.60 22.10
N TRP A 252 -18.41 11.45 21.87
CA TRP A 252 -17.57 12.45 21.19
C TRP A 252 -17.76 12.44 19.66
N LYS A 253 -18.68 11.61 19.12
CA LYS A 253 -18.96 11.42 17.68
C LYS A 253 -17.74 11.00 16.87
N LEU A 254 -16.84 10.28 17.48
CA LEU A 254 -15.72 9.66 16.80
C LEU A 254 -16.18 8.35 16.13
N PRO A 255 -15.57 7.97 14.99
CA PRO A 255 -15.83 6.70 14.33
C PRO A 255 -15.37 5.55 15.24
N THR A 256 -16.31 4.72 15.65
CA THR A 256 -16.07 3.57 16.52
C THR A 256 -16.65 2.29 15.90
N LEU A 257 -16.38 1.16 16.53
CA LEU A 257 -16.89 -0.13 16.10
C LEU A 257 -18.42 -0.13 16.01
N GLU A 258 -18.97 -0.61 14.91
CA GLU A 258 -20.40 -0.77 14.72
C GLU A 258 -20.99 -1.75 15.75
N ARG A 259 -20.23 -2.80 16.06
CA ARG A 259 -20.61 -3.84 17.01
C ARG A 259 -19.39 -4.37 17.78
N PHE A 260 -19.59 -4.65 19.04
CA PHE A 260 -18.70 -5.39 19.93
C PHE A 260 -19.53 -6.15 20.95
N TRP A 261 -18.93 -7.17 21.59
CA TRP A 261 -19.61 -8.01 22.55
C TRP A 261 -18.96 -7.86 23.93
N LYS A 262 -19.82 -7.78 24.94
CA LYS A 262 -19.41 -7.92 26.35
C LYS A 262 -19.56 -9.38 26.73
N ALA A 263 -18.57 -9.93 27.40
CA ALA A 263 -18.56 -11.33 27.80
C ALA A 263 -18.02 -11.47 29.22
N VAL A 264 -18.64 -12.35 29.97
CA VAL A 264 -18.20 -12.70 31.33
C VAL A 264 -17.79 -14.16 31.35
N GLY A 265 -16.48 -14.39 31.50
CA GLY A 265 -15.88 -15.72 31.37
C GLY A 265 -15.66 -16.18 29.94
N ILE A 266 -14.85 -17.22 29.79
CA ILE A 266 -14.35 -17.68 28.49
C ILE A 266 -15.45 -18.29 27.59
N ASP A 267 -16.50 -18.88 28.17
CA ASP A 267 -17.57 -19.49 27.38
C ASP A 267 -18.41 -18.45 26.63
N GLU A 268 -18.67 -17.30 27.27
CA GLU A 268 -19.34 -16.17 26.59
C GLU A 268 -18.40 -15.53 25.55
N VAL A 269 -17.09 -15.42 25.83
CA VAL A 269 -16.08 -14.98 24.86
C VAL A 269 -16.12 -15.87 23.62
N TRP A 270 -16.09 -17.19 23.80
CA TRP A 270 -16.13 -18.13 22.69
C TRP A 270 -17.43 -18.05 21.89
N SER A 271 -18.54 -17.84 22.58
CA SER A 271 -19.84 -17.63 21.92
C SER A 271 -19.84 -16.35 21.09
N ALA A 272 -19.28 -15.26 21.59
CA ALA A 272 -19.13 -14.00 20.87
C ALA A 272 -18.20 -14.13 19.66
N VAL A 273 -17.09 -14.87 19.79
CA VAL A 273 -16.16 -15.14 18.68
C VAL A 273 -16.85 -15.91 17.55
N LYS A 274 -17.65 -16.92 17.87
CA LYS A 274 -18.44 -17.69 16.89
C LYS A 274 -19.52 -16.84 16.22
N GLU A 275 -20.22 -15.97 16.96
CA GLU A 275 -21.21 -15.06 16.40
C GLU A 275 -20.54 -14.07 15.45
N LEU A 276 -19.41 -13.51 15.82
CA LEU A 276 -18.62 -12.61 14.98
C LEU A 276 -18.16 -13.30 13.68
N ASP A 277 -17.70 -14.54 13.73
CA ASP A 277 -17.30 -15.30 12.54
C ASP A 277 -18.45 -15.49 11.56
N GLN A 278 -19.65 -15.80 12.07
CA GLN A 278 -20.85 -15.95 11.24
C GLN A 278 -21.27 -14.66 10.55
N MET A 279 -21.03 -13.50 11.17
CA MET A 279 -21.47 -12.22 10.63
C MET A 279 -20.36 -11.36 10.02
N ARG A 280 -19.12 -11.83 9.98
CA ARG A 280 -17.96 -11.03 9.50
C ARG A 280 -18.15 -10.48 8.08
N HIS A 281 -18.91 -11.19 7.22
CA HIS A 281 -19.18 -10.76 5.85
C HIS A 281 -20.25 -9.65 5.73
N ALA A 282 -20.96 -9.35 6.83
CA ALA A 282 -21.93 -8.25 6.86
C ALA A 282 -21.29 -6.88 7.10
N PHE A 283 -20.03 -6.84 7.55
CA PHE A 283 -19.31 -5.58 7.75
C PHE A 283 -18.90 -4.94 6.42
N ALA A 284 -18.82 -3.62 6.43
CA ALA A 284 -18.36 -2.85 5.27
C ALA A 284 -16.85 -3.00 5.00
N TYR A 285 -16.10 -3.58 5.94
CA TYR A 285 -14.64 -3.76 5.94
C TYR A 285 -14.25 -5.24 6.10
N GLY A 286 -13.04 -5.58 5.70
CA GLY A 286 -12.47 -6.91 5.93
C GLY A 286 -12.22 -7.17 7.42
N THR A 287 -12.55 -8.38 7.88
CA THR A 287 -12.37 -8.82 9.28
C THR A 287 -11.72 -10.19 9.27
N ASP A 288 -10.45 -10.27 9.69
CA ASP A 288 -9.64 -11.49 9.68
C ASP A 288 -9.68 -12.26 11.00
N GLY A 289 -10.45 -11.76 12.00
CA GLY A 289 -10.53 -12.36 13.30
C GLY A 289 -11.33 -11.57 14.32
N ALA A 290 -11.17 -11.94 15.58
CA ALA A 290 -11.68 -11.25 16.76
C ALA A 290 -10.51 -10.77 17.63
N VAL A 291 -10.67 -9.62 18.28
CA VAL A 291 -9.76 -9.16 19.34
C VAL A 291 -10.49 -9.30 20.67
N VAL A 292 -9.92 -10.11 21.56
CA VAL A 292 -10.44 -10.31 22.92
C VAL A 292 -9.59 -9.48 23.86
N LYS A 293 -10.23 -8.59 24.61
CA LYS A 293 -9.59 -7.66 25.54
C LYS A 293 -10.19 -7.81 26.93
N LEU A 294 -9.37 -7.81 27.95
CA LEU A 294 -9.86 -7.67 29.33
C LEU A 294 -10.56 -6.30 29.47
N ASP A 295 -11.77 -6.25 30.06
CA ASP A 295 -12.56 -5.01 30.07
C ASP A 295 -11.98 -3.95 31.04
N ASP A 296 -11.61 -4.31 32.28
CA ASP A 296 -11.12 -3.41 33.34
C ASP A 296 -9.71 -2.88 33.03
N PHE A 297 -9.55 -1.57 32.84
CA PHE A 297 -8.24 -0.93 32.55
C PHE A 297 -7.25 -1.02 33.71
N ARG A 298 -7.69 -1.18 34.96
CA ARG A 298 -6.78 -1.42 36.07
C ARG A 298 -6.15 -2.80 35.94
N LEU A 299 -6.93 -3.81 35.62
CA LEU A 299 -6.43 -5.18 35.40
C LEU A 299 -5.55 -5.27 34.15
N GLN A 300 -5.86 -4.50 33.08
CA GLN A 300 -4.98 -4.40 31.91
C GLN A 300 -3.58 -3.90 32.31
N ARG A 301 -3.52 -2.83 33.13
CA ARG A 301 -2.24 -2.30 33.62
C ARG A 301 -1.50 -3.29 34.50
N GLU A 302 -2.21 -4.02 35.35
CA GLU A 302 -1.64 -5.04 36.23
C GLU A 302 -1.09 -6.27 35.46
N ALA A 303 -1.82 -6.72 34.42
CA ALA A 303 -1.35 -7.77 33.51
C ALA A 303 -0.09 -7.37 32.75
N GLY A 304 0.03 -6.11 32.41
CA GLY A 304 1.18 -5.56 31.71
C GLY A 304 1.33 -6.08 30.29
N SER A 305 2.56 -6.02 29.79
CA SER A 305 2.88 -6.33 28.40
C SER A 305 4.22 -7.05 28.29
N THR A 306 4.40 -7.77 27.19
CA THR A 306 5.71 -8.25 26.71
C THR A 306 6.39 -7.16 25.87
N SER A 307 7.54 -7.43 25.30
CA SER A 307 8.18 -6.54 24.32
C SER A 307 7.35 -6.34 23.06
N LYS A 308 6.53 -7.31 22.68
CA LYS A 308 5.76 -7.32 21.42
C LYS A 308 4.26 -7.05 21.63
N ALA A 309 3.65 -7.67 22.64
CA ALA A 309 2.20 -7.71 22.79
C ALA A 309 1.74 -7.46 24.24
N PRO A 310 0.52 -6.93 24.46
CA PRO A 310 -0.11 -6.85 25.76
C PRO A 310 -0.50 -8.25 26.25
N ARG A 311 -0.40 -8.51 27.55
CA ARG A 311 -0.83 -9.80 28.14
C ARG A 311 -2.34 -9.89 28.38
N TRP A 312 -3.02 -8.75 28.31
CA TRP A 312 -4.46 -8.58 28.60
C TRP A 312 -5.34 -8.61 27.34
N ALA A 313 -4.75 -8.72 26.16
CA ALA A 313 -5.46 -8.83 24.89
C ALA A 313 -4.82 -9.88 23.99
N ILE A 314 -5.66 -10.51 23.16
CA ILE A 314 -5.24 -11.54 22.20
C ILE A 314 -6.09 -11.45 20.94
N ALA A 315 -5.51 -11.75 19.80
CA ALA A 315 -6.23 -11.86 18.54
C ALA A 315 -6.55 -13.32 18.24
N TYR A 316 -7.84 -13.63 18.11
CA TYR A 316 -8.29 -14.90 17.56
C TYR A 316 -8.45 -14.74 16.05
N LYS A 317 -7.66 -15.48 15.27
CA LYS A 317 -7.75 -15.44 13.81
C LYS A 317 -8.71 -16.48 13.27
N PHE A 318 -9.64 -16.07 12.43
CA PHE A 318 -10.56 -16.96 11.75
C PHE A 318 -9.80 -17.83 10.75
N ALA A 319 -10.28 -19.06 10.57
CA ALA A 319 -9.80 -19.88 9.49
C ALA A 319 -10.11 -19.22 8.14
N ALA A 320 -9.15 -19.24 7.22
CA ALA A 320 -9.40 -18.83 5.86
C ALA A 320 -10.49 -19.73 5.25
N GLU A 321 -11.45 -19.11 4.55
CA GLU A 321 -12.46 -19.88 3.87
C GLU A 321 -11.87 -20.62 2.69
N ARG A 322 -12.16 -21.91 2.62
CA ARG A 322 -11.71 -22.81 1.59
C ARG A 322 -12.89 -23.53 0.97
N ALA A 323 -12.81 -23.74 -0.31
CA ALA A 323 -13.77 -24.57 -1.02
C ALA A 323 -13.02 -25.54 -1.92
N GLU A 324 -13.52 -26.77 -1.98
CA GLU A 324 -13.02 -27.76 -2.93
C GLU A 324 -13.86 -27.73 -4.19
N THR A 325 -13.20 -27.69 -5.35
CA THR A 325 -13.84 -27.71 -6.65
C THR A 325 -13.00 -28.41 -7.69
N ARG A 326 -13.60 -28.78 -8.83
CA ARG A 326 -12.90 -29.46 -9.92
C ARG A 326 -12.20 -28.43 -10.82
N LEU A 327 -10.95 -28.71 -11.18
CA LEU A 327 -10.17 -27.98 -12.18
C LEU A 327 -10.52 -28.48 -13.57
N ASN A 328 -11.35 -27.74 -14.31
CA ASN A 328 -11.84 -28.15 -15.64
C ASN A 328 -10.81 -27.86 -16.74
N GLY A 329 -9.93 -26.88 -16.54
CA GLY A 329 -8.92 -26.48 -17.52
C GLY A 329 -8.00 -25.39 -16.98
N ILE A 330 -6.98 -25.08 -17.77
CA ILE A 330 -6.04 -23.98 -17.46
C ILE A 330 -5.95 -23.11 -18.70
N THR A 331 -6.26 -21.82 -18.55
CA THR A 331 -6.10 -20.79 -19.57
C THR A 331 -4.89 -19.92 -19.28
N ILE A 332 -4.28 -19.37 -20.32
CA ILE A 332 -3.13 -18.49 -20.20
C ILE A 332 -3.53 -17.06 -20.51
N GLN A 333 -3.34 -16.18 -19.56
CA GLN A 333 -3.41 -14.75 -19.77
C GLN A 333 -2.02 -14.20 -20.10
N VAL A 334 -1.95 -13.35 -21.13
CA VAL A 334 -0.70 -12.66 -21.52
C VAL A 334 -0.76 -11.22 -21.03
N GLY A 335 0.12 -10.88 -20.11
CA GLY A 335 0.23 -9.57 -19.50
C GLY A 335 0.83 -8.52 -20.46
N ARG A 336 0.81 -7.25 -20.03
CA ARG A 336 1.37 -6.10 -20.77
C ARG A 336 2.85 -6.28 -21.14
N THR A 337 3.62 -6.89 -20.25
CA THR A 337 5.06 -7.19 -20.45
C THR A 337 5.31 -8.55 -21.07
N GLY A 338 4.28 -9.21 -21.57
CA GLY A 338 4.36 -10.55 -22.17
C GLY A 338 4.32 -11.72 -21.18
N VAL A 339 4.26 -11.48 -19.88
CA VAL A 339 4.20 -12.56 -18.87
C VAL A 339 2.98 -13.43 -19.10
N LEU A 340 3.20 -14.75 -19.14
CA LEU A 340 2.17 -15.76 -19.23
C LEU A 340 1.73 -16.15 -17.83
N THR A 341 0.51 -15.81 -17.48
CA THR A 341 -0.08 -16.14 -16.18
C THR A 341 -1.11 -17.26 -16.35
N PRO A 342 -0.88 -18.45 -15.77
CA PRO A 342 -1.85 -19.52 -15.82
C PRO A 342 -3.02 -19.24 -14.86
N VAL A 343 -4.23 -19.47 -15.35
CA VAL A 343 -5.49 -19.28 -14.62
C VAL A 343 -6.28 -20.58 -14.66
N ALA A 344 -6.66 -21.09 -13.51
CA ALA A 344 -7.53 -22.24 -13.36
C ALA A 344 -8.95 -21.89 -13.78
N GLU A 345 -9.54 -22.67 -14.68
CA GLU A 345 -10.97 -22.67 -14.98
C GLU A 345 -11.62 -23.76 -14.12
N LEU A 346 -12.46 -23.34 -13.20
CA LEU A 346 -13.00 -24.17 -12.13
C LEU A 346 -14.47 -24.50 -12.38
N GLU A 347 -14.93 -25.63 -11.86
CA GLU A 347 -16.35 -25.81 -11.63
C GLU A 347 -16.82 -24.75 -10.63
N PRO A 348 -17.91 -23.97 -10.94
CA PRO A 348 -18.32 -22.89 -10.08
C PRO A 348 -18.60 -23.34 -8.64
N VAL A 349 -17.97 -22.70 -7.66
CA VAL A 349 -18.12 -23.04 -6.23
C VAL A 349 -18.38 -21.77 -5.41
N GLN A 350 -19.20 -21.90 -4.35
CA GLN A 350 -19.42 -20.82 -3.39
C GLN A 350 -18.22 -20.70 -2.46
N LEU A 351 -17.65 -19.49 -2.37
CA LEU A 351 -16.52 -19.19 -1.51
C LEU A 351 -16.59 -17.74 -1.02
N ALA A 352 -16.64 -17.54 0.29
CA ALA A 352 -16.71 -16.22 0.92
C ALA A 352 -17.83 -15.34 0.31
N GLY A 353 -19.06 -15.89 0.26
CA GLY A 353 -20.25 -15.19 -0.23
C GLY A 353 -20.29 -14.88 -1.74
N THR A 354 -19.34 -15.39 -2.53
CA THR A 354 -19.30 -15.20 -3.99
C THR A 354 -19.12 -16.54 -4.72
N THR A 355 -19.59 -16.59 -5.97
CA THR A 355 -19.34 -17.75 -6.83
C THR A 355 -17.98 -17.59 -7.51
N VAL A 356 -17.08 -18.52 -7.26
CA VAL A 356 -15.73 -18.58 -7.85
C VAL A 356 -15.72 -19.61 -8.95
N ALA A 357 -15.39 -19.20 -10.18
CA ALA A 357 -15.23 -20.06 -11.36
C ALA A 357 -13.79 -19.99 -11.93
N ARG A 358 -12.96 -19.09 -11.42
CA ARG A 358 -11.57 -18.90 -11.86
C ARG A 358 -10.67 -18.59 -10.67
N ALA A 359 -9.45 -19.13 -10.69
CA ALA A 359 -8.44 -18.87 -9.66
C ALA A 359 -7.05 -18.75 -10.26
N THR A 360 -6.18 -17.95 -9.66
CA THR A 360 -4.79 -17.88 -10.13
C THR A 360 -4.02 -19.15 -9.79
N LEU A 361 -3.13 -19.54 -10.70
CA LEU A 361 -2.12 -20.57 -10.48
C LEU A 361 -0.71 -19.97 -10.37
N HIS A 362 -0.62 -18.65 -10.33
CA HIS A 362 0.60 -17.84 -10.23
C HIS A 362 1.58 -18.07 -11.40
N ASN A 363 2.30 -19.17 -11.43
CA ASN A 363 3.32 -19.49 -12.44
C ASN A 363 3.52 -21.01 -12.59
N GLN A 364 4.44 -21.41 -13.49
CA GLN A 364 4.75 -22.82 -13.75
C GLN A 364 5.38 -23.54 -12.55
N GLU A 365 6.19 -22.84 -11.75
CA GLU A 365 6.84 -23.46 -10.57
C GLU A 365 5.80 -23.82 -9.52
N GLU A 366 4.80 -22.97 -9.29
CA GLU A 366 3.69 -23.23 -8.37
C GLU A 366 2.83 -24.41 -8.83
N ILE A 367 2.57 -24.52 -10.14
CA ILE A 367 1.87 -25.67 -10.71
C ILE A 367 2.67 -26.97 -10.47
N ALA A 368 3.97 -26.92 -10.71
CA ALA A 368 4.85 -28.07 -10.49
C ALA A 368 5.00 -28.41 -9.01
N ARG A 369 5.19 -27.42 -8.15
CA ARG A 369 5.34 -27.60 -6.70
C ARG A 369 4.12 -28.27 -6.06
N LYS A 370 2.92 -27.86 -6.52
CA LYS A 370 1.64 -28.38 -6.03
C LYS A 370 1.18 -29.62 -6.80
N ASP A 371 1.91 -30.05 -7.82
CA ASP A 371 1.55 -31.14 -8.77
C ASP A 371 0.11 -30.99 -9.30
N ILE A 372 -0.25 -29.76 -9.74
CA ILE A 372 -1.61 -29.48 -10.23
C ILE A 372 -1.79 -30.07 -11.62
N ARG A 373 -2.88 -30.83 -11.82
CA ARG A 373 -3.27 -31.45 -13.09
C ARG A 373 -4.69 -31.07 -13.48
N ILE A 374 -4.94 -30.92 -14.76
CA ILE A 374 -6.32 -30.71 -15.26
C ILE A 374 -7.15 -31.96 -14.93
N GLY A 375 -8.31 -31.73 -14.34
CA GLY A 375 -9.20 -32.78 -13.84
C GLY A 375 -9.11 -33.00 -12.33
N ASP A 376 -8.10 -32.47 -11.66
CA ASP A 376 -7.97 -32.56 -10.20
C ASP A 376 -9.14 -31.89 -9.46
N TYR A 377 -9.42 -32.40 -8.28
CA TYR A 377 -10.11 -31.63 -7.26
C TYR A 377 -9.08 -30.79 -6.51
N VAL A 378 -9.31 -29.47 -6.54
CA VAL A 378 -8.40 -28.48 -5.97
C VAL A 378 -9.08 -27.71 -4.87
N VAL A 379 -8.33 -27.36 -3.83
CA VAL A 379 -8.79 -26.47 -2.79
C VAL A 379 -8.44 -25.05 -3.19
N VAL A 380 -9.45 -24.20 -3.23
CA VAL A 380 -9.33 -22.78 -3.50
C VAL A 380 -9.56 -21.97 -2.23
N GLU A 381 -8.79 -20.94 -2.07
CA GLU A 381 -8.86 -19.98 -0.96
C GLU A 381 -8.90 -18.57 -1.54
N LYS A 382 -9.63 -17.66 -0.90
CA LYS A 382 -9.52 -16.24 -1.17
C LYS A 382 -8.46 -15.62 -0.28
N ALA A 383 -7.31 -15.33 -0.83
CA ALA A 383 -6.30 -14.54 -0.14
C ALA A 383 -6.78 -13.09 0.01
N GLY A 384 -6.88 -12.59 1.27
CA GLY A 384 -7.36 -11.24 1.55
C GLY A 384 -8.77 -10.95 1.02
N GLU A 385 -9.65 -11.96 0.98
CA GLU A 385 -11.06 -11.90 0.53
C GLU A 385 -11.27 -11.50 -0.94
N VAL A 386 -10.24 -11.44 -1.80
CA VAL A 386 -10.37 -10.82 -3.13
C VAL A 386 -9.99 -11.71 -4.30
N ILE A 387 -8.77 -12.22 -4.35
CA ILE A 387 -8.30 -13.01 -5.49
C ILE A 387 -8.27 -14.49 -5.13
N PRO A 388 -9.14 -15.33 -5.74
CA PRO A 388 -9.08 -16.76 -5.54
C PRO A 388 -7.76 -17.33 -6.04
N ALA A 389 -7.13 -18.18 -5.24
CA ALA A 389 -5.93 -18.92 -5.60
C ALA A 389 -6.12 -20.42 -5.32
N VAL A 390 -5.55 -21.26 -6.15
CA VAL A 390 -5.45 -22.70 -5.87
C VAL A 390 -4.30 -22.91 -4.90
N ILE A 391 -4.62 -23.43 -3.70
CA ILE A 391 -3.63 -23.61 -2.62
C ILE A 391 -3.09 -25.03 -2.55
N GLU A 392 -3.95 -26.04 -2.80
CA GLU A 392 -3.56 -27.46 -2.76
C GLU A 392 -4.43 -28.32 -3.68
N VAL A 393 -3.98 -29.54 -3.90
CA VAL A 393 -4.68 -30.56 -4.67
C VAL A 393 -5.14 -31.67 -3.72
N ASN A 394 -6.39 -32.10 -3.84
CA ASN A 394 -6.87 -33.28 -3.14
C ASN A 394 -6.42 -34.55 -3.88
N LEU A 395 -5.28 -35.09 -3.47
CA LEU A 395 -4.67 -36.26 -4.10
C LEU A 395 -5.51 -37.56 -3.92
N GLU A 396 -6.33 -37.63 -2.85
CA GLU A 396 -7.20 -38.78 -2.58
C GLU A 396 -8.32 -38.87 -3.64
N ARG A 397 -8.74 -37.74 -4.19
CA ARG A 397 -9.77 -37.68 -5.25
C ARG A 397 -9.21 -37.60 -6.67
N ARG A 398 -7.88 -37.71 -6.84
CA ARG A 398 -7.26 -37.66 -8.17
C ARG A 398 -7.63 -38.86 -8.99
N SER A 399 -8.20 -38.62 -10.17
CA SER A 399 -8.46 -39.65 -11.18
C SER A 399 -7.18 -39.98 -12.00
N PRO A 400 -6.99 -41.21 -12.45
CA PRO A 400 -5.93 -41.55 -13.40
C PRO A 400 -5.99 -40.76 -14.72
N GLU A 401 -7.14 -40.18 -15.04
CA GLU A 401 -7.37 -39.35 -16.22
C GLU A 401 -6.85 -37.91 -16.09
N CYS A 402 -6.37 -37.53 -14.91
CA CYS A 402 -5.85 -36.17 -14.68
C CYS A 402 -4.58 -35.90 -15.47
N ILE A 403 -4.56 -34.82 -16.25
CA ILE A 403 -3.52 -34.49 -17.23
C ILE A 403 -2.55 -33.48 -16.62
N ALA A 404 -1.25 -33.87 -16.57
CA ALA A 404 -0.19 -32.94 -16.17
C ALA A 404 -0.13 -31.74 -17.12
N TYR A 405 0.02 -30.54 -16.54
CA TYR A 405 0.04 -29.29 -17.29
C TYR A 405 1.43 -28.67 -17.31
N LYS A 406 1.82 -28.18 -18.47
CA LYS A 406 3.00 -27.34 -18.67
C LYS A 406 2.60 -26.10 -19.44
N LEU A 407 3.22 -24.98 -19.13
CA LEU A 407 3.04 -23.76 -19.92
C LEU A 407 3.44 -24.01 -21.37
N PRO A 408 2.73 -23.43 -22.34
CA PRO A 408 3.03 -23.64 -23.75
C PRO A 408 4.39 -23.04 -24.12
N GLU A 409 5.14 -23.73 -24.96
CA GLU A 409 6.41 -23.26 -25.54
C GLU A 409 6.21 -22.12 -26.54
N GLN A 410 4.96 -21.92 -26.97
CA GLN A 410 4.56 -20.85 -27.87
C GLN A 410 3.45 -20.01 -27.23
N CYS A 411 3.49 -18.70 -27.45
CA CYS A 411 2.45 -17.80 -27.00
C CYS A 411 1.09 -18.20 -27.60
N PRO A 412 0.05 -18.43 -26.78
CA PRO A 412 -1.26 -18.87 -27.28
C PRO A 412 -1.97 -17.84 -28.15
N VAL A 413 -1.52 -16.57 -28.13
CA VAL A 413 -2.14 -15.47 -28.88
C VAL A 413 -1.44 -15.20 -30.21
N CYS A 414 -0.10 -15.26 -30.26
CA CYS A 414 0.66 -14.88 -31.47
C CYS A 414 1.58 -15.98 -32.01
N GLY A 415 1.64 -17.16 -31.40
CA GLY A 415 2.46 -18.29 -31.85
C GLY A 415 3.97 -18.13 -31.68
N THR A 416 4.46 -16.98 -31.18
CA THR A 416 5.89 -16.76 -30.98
C THR A 416 6.41 -17.63 -29.84
N GLY A 417 7.61 -18.22 -29.99
CA GLY A 417 8.27 -18.99 -28.95
C GLY A 417 8.40 -18.18 -27.64
N THR A 418 8.06 -18.82 -26.51
CA THR A 418 8.16 -18.19 -25.21
C THR A 418 9.58 -18.27 -24.67
N ILE A 419 9.97 -17.32 -23.82
CA ILE A 419 11.27 -17.26 -23.17
C ILE A 419 11.12 -17.12 -21.67
N GLN A 420 12.14 -17.56 -20.94
CA GLN A 420 12.33 -17.27 -19.54
C GLN A 420 13.67 -16.53 -19.39
N LEU A 421 13.66 -15.38 -18.75
CA LEU A 421 14.89 -14.60 -18.54
C LEU A 421 15.70 -15.24 -17.41
N PRO A 422 17.06 -15.13 -17.46
CA PRO A 422 17.88 -15.53 -16.33
C PRO A 422 17.42 -14.82 -15.05
N ASP A 423 17.35 -15.55 -13.95
CA ASP A 423 16.91 -15.07 -12.63
C ASP A 423 15.42 -14.65 -12.52
N GLU A 424 14.58 -14.94 -13.52
CA GLU A 424 13.14 -14.75 -13.45
C GLU A 424 12.39 -16.08 -13.52
N VAL A 425 11.35 -16.20 -12.67
CA VAL A 425 10.41 -17.34 -12.67
C VAL A 425 9.39 -17.23 -13.81
N ALA A 426 9.20 -16.03 -14.34
CA ALA A 426 8.14 -15.72 -15.28
C ALA A 426 8.48 -16.14 -16.71
N THR A 427 7.62 -16.98 -17.32
CA THR A 427 7.64 -17.26 -18.76
C THR A 427 6.99 -16.10 -19.52
N ARG A 428 7.60 -15.65 -20.63
CA ARG A 428 7.16 -14.46 -21.38
C ARG A 428 7.04 -14.74 -22.87
N CYS A 429 6.08 -14.07 -23.49
CA CYS A 429 6.05 -13.86 -24.94
C CYS A 429 6.98 -12.67 -25.28
N PRO A 430 8.09 -12.87 -26.01
CA PRO A 430 9.00 -11.79 -26.38
C PRO A 430 8.46 -10.90 -27.51
N ASN A 431 7.39 -11.32 -28.18
CA ASN A 431 6.80 -10.57 -29.28
C ASN A 431 6.01 -9.36 -28.77
N VAL A 432 6.60 -8.20 -28.80
CA VAL A 432 5.97 -6.95 -28.42
C VAL A 432 4.79 -6.54 -29.35
N ASN A 433 4.66 -7.16 -30.56
CA ASN A 433 3.49 -7.04 -31.42
C ASN A 433 2.42 -8.10 -31.15
N CYS A 434 2.60 -8.89 -30.09
CA CYS A 434 1.55 -9.81 -29.69
C CYS A 434 0.23 -9.04 -29.46
N PRO A 435 -0.87 -9.42 -30.13
CA PRO A 435 -2.16 -8.70 -29.97
C PRO A 435 -2.59 -8.53 -28.51
N ALA A 436 -2.32 -9.51 -27.66
CA ALA A 436 -2.60 -9.40 -26.22
C ALA A 436 -1.78 -8.30 -25.55
N GLN A 437 -0.50 -8.18 -25.88
CA GLN A 437 0.36 -7.11 -25.35
C GLN A 437 -0.03 -5.75 -25.89
N VAL A 438 -0.39 -5.68 -27.17
CA VAL A 438 -0.86 -4.45 -27.82
C VAL A 438 -2.13 -3.94 -27.15
N ARG A 439 -3.15 -4.84 -26.94
CA ARG A 439 -4.38 -4.48 -26.23
C ARG A 439 -4.11 -3.88 -24.85
N ARG A 440 -3.28 -4.55 -24.07
CA ARG A 440 -2.94 -4.12 -22.70
C ARG A 440 -2.15 -2.82 -22.66
N ARG A 441 -1.20 -2.62 -23.61
CA ARG A 441 -0.45 -1.37 -23.73
C ARG A 441 -1.34 -0.22 -24.18
N LEU A 442 -2.23 -0.49 -25.12
CA LEU A 442 -3.18 0.51 -25.60
C LEU A 442 -4.14 0.93 -24.48
N GLY A 443 -4.71 -0.04 -23.72
CA GLY A 443 -5.56 0.25 -22.57
C GLY A 443 -4.87 1.09 -21.51
N HIS A 444 -3.60 0.78 -21.21
CA HIS A 444 -2.80 1.59 -20.31
C HIS A 444 -2.57 3.02 -20.86
N PHE A 445 -2.20 3.11 -22.14
CA PHE A 445 -1.89 4.40 -22.78
C PHE A 445 -3.09 5.35 -22.80
N VAL A 446 -4.29 4.85 -23.11
CA VAL A 446 -5.51 5.69 -23.20
C VAL A 446 -6.13 5.97 -21.84
N SER A 447 -5.70 5.29 -20.77
CA SER A 447 -6.29 5.41 -19.43
C SER A 447 -6.24 6.84 -18.90
N LYS A 448 -7.17 7.14 -17.97
CA LYS A 448 -7.24 8.42 -17.25
C LYS A 448 -5.94 8.77 -16.52
N ALA A 449 -5.22 7.77 -16.04
CA ALA A 449 -3.93 7.95 -15.36
C ALA A 449 -2.77 8.24 -16.34
N ALA A 450 -2.93 8.01 -17.64
CA ALA A 450 -1.92 8.25 -18.66
C ALA A 450 -2.39 9.36 -19.61
N MET A 451 -2.67 9.07 -20.89
CA MET A 451 -3.01 10.07 -21.91
C MET A 451 -4.44 10.61 -21.81
N ASP A 452 -5.29 10.02 -20.96
CA ASP A 452 -6.67 10.47 -20.67
C ASP A 452 -7.53 10.62 -21.94
N ILE A 453 -7.59 9.55 -22.73
CA ILE A 453 -8.35 9.56 -23.99
C ILE A 453 -9.71 8.89 -23.73
N ASP A 454 -10.70 9.73 -23.49
CA ASP A 454 -12.08 9.30 -23.28
C ASP A 454 -12.68 8.63 -24.52
N GLY A 455 -13.53 7.62 -24.30
CA GLY A 455 -14.28 6.95 -25.36
C GLY A 455 -13.63 5.65 -25.89
N ILE A 456 -12.43 5.28 -25.42
CA ILE A 456 -11.76 4.02 -25.78
C ILE A 456 -11.84 3.04 -24.61
N GLY A 457 -12.89 2.24 -24.54
CA GLY A 457 -13.03 1.13 -23.60
C GLY A 457 -12.41 -0.18 -24.15
N SER A 458 -12.37 -1.21 -23.31
CA SER A 458 -11.79 -2.52 -23.66
C SER A 458 -12.36 -3.14 -24.93
N ALA A 459 -13.69 -3.09 -25.11
CA ALA A 459 -14.36 -3.61 -26.28
C ALA A 459 -13.92 -2.92 -27.59
N MET A 460 -13.74 -1.59 -27.56
CA MET A 460 -13.24 -0.83 -28.70
C MET A 460 -11.76 -1.16 -28.98
N ILE A 461 -10.95 -1.30 -27.95
CA ILE A 461 -9.55 -1.74 -28.09
C ILE A 461 -9.48 -3.10 -28.78
N ASP A 462 -10.31 -4.03 -28.35
CA ASP A 462 -10.36 -5.36 -28.97
C ASP A 462 -10.69 -5.26 -30.45
N GLU A 463 -11.70 -4.50 -30.82
CA GLU A 463 -12.14 -4.33 -32.20
C GLU A 463 -11.08 -3.62 -33.07
N LEU A 464 -10.43 -2.56 -32.54
CA LEU A 464 -9.34 -1.86 -33.23
C LEU A 464 -8.14 -2.75 -33.51
N VAL A 465 -7.78 -3.60 -32.55
CA VAL A 465 -6.64 -4.53 -32.68
C VAL A 465 -7.02 -5.71 -33.60
N GLU A 466 -8.22 -6.25 -33.51
CA GLU A 466 -8.71 -7.35 -34.38
C GLU A 466 -8.80 -6.94 -35.85
N LYS A 467 -9.26 -5.73 -36.10
CA LYS A 467 -9.28 -5.18 -37.48
C LYS A 467 -7.87 -4.80 -37.99
N GLY A 468 -6.86 -4.84 -37.11
CA GLY A 468 -5.48 -4.49 -37.45
C GLY A 468 -5.27 -2.99 -37.71
N TRP A 469 -6.20 -2.14 -37.26
CA TRP A 469 -6.09 -0.68 -37.41
C TRP A 469 -5.14 -0.06 -36.39
N VAL A 470 -5.00 -0.69 -35.23
CA VAL A 470 -4.04 -0.32 -34.19
C VAL A 470 -3.15 -1.49 -33.85
N ARG A 471 -1.89 -1.41 -34.20
CA ARG A 471 -0.82 -2.37 -33.93
C ARG A 471 0.21 -1.82 -32.94
N GLU A 472 0.34 -0.51 -32.93
CA GLU A 472 1.24 0.25 -32.05
C GLU A 472 0.55 1.54 -31.56
N LEU A 473 1.09 2.16 -30.52
CA LEU A 473 0.50 3.37 -29.94
C LEU A 473 0.34 4.54 -30.95
N PRO A 474 1.30 4.78 -31.88
CA PRO A 474 1.14 5.83 -32.90
C PRO A 474 -0.06 5.66 -33.81
N ASP A 475 -0.51 4.41 -34.10
CA ASP A 475 -1.62 4.15 -34.99
C ASP A 475 -2.93 4.76 -34.47
N LEU A 476 -3.06 4.92 -33.14
CA LEU A 476 -4.20 5.57 -32.52
C LEU A 476 -4.43 6.99 -33.07
N TYR A 477 -3.35 7.72 -33.34
CA TYR A 477 -3.39 9.08 -33.85
C TYR A 477 -3.62 9.17 -35.37
N GLN A 478 -3.71 8.05 -36.07
CA GLN A 478 -3.99 7.92 -37.49
C GLN A 478 -5.41 7.40 -37.80
N LEU A 479 -6.19 7.10 -36.74
CA LEU A 479 -7.58 6.63 -36.89
C LEU A 479 -8.43 7.65 -37.63
N ARG A 480 -9.22 7.18 -38.63
CA ARG A 480 -10.08 8.01 -39.44
C ARG A 480 -11.54 7.93 -39.00
N ARG A 481 -12.27 9.02 -39.21
CA ARG A 481 -13.69 9.11 -38.86
C ARG A 481 -14.51 8.00 -39.50
N ASP A 482 -14.28 7.78 -40.81
CA ASP A 482 -15.03 6.78 -41.58
C ASP A 482 -14.80 5.37 -41.11
N ASP A 483 -13.56 5.05 -40.69
CA ASP A 483 -13.23 3.74 -40.11
C ASP A 483 -13.98 3.53 -38.76
N LEU A 484 -13.94 4.51 -37.88
CA LEU A 484 -14.58 4.47 -36.58
C LEU A 484 -16.11 4.32 -36.66
N LEU A 485 -16.75 4.93 -37.67
CA LEU A 485 -18.19 4.81 -37.90
C LEU A 485 -18.61 3.38 -38.30
N THR A 486 -17.67 2.54 -38.74
CA THR A 486 -17.93 1.12 -39.05
C THR A 486 -17.87 0.23 -37.83
N LEU A 487 -17.47 0.73 -36.64
CA LEU A 487 -17.42 -0.03 -35.38
C LEU A 487 -18.84 -0.17 -34.79
N GLY A 488 -19.23 -1.36 -34.46
CA GLY A 488 -20.54 -1.91 -34.12
C GLY A 488 -21.63 -1.02 -33.50
N LYS A 489 -21.33 -0.16 -32.53
CA LYS A 489 -22.29 0.73 -31.87
C LYS A 489 -21.92 2.22 -32.00
N SER A 490 -20.98 2.55 -32.86
CA SER A 490 -20.50 3.94 -32.99
C SER A 490 -21.56 4.84 -33.62
N VAL A 491 -21.93 5.89 -32.93
CA VAL A 491 -22.80 6.93 -33.37
C VAL A 491 -21.93 8.13 -33.74
N GLU A 492 -22.32 8.92 -34.73
CA GLU A 492 -21.54 10.08 -35.23
C GLU A 492 -21.00 10.96 -34.07
N LYS A 493 -21.88 11.31 -33.14
CA LYS A 493 -21.50 12.15 -31.99
C LYS A 493 -20.42 11.50 -31.08
N SER A 494 -20.48 10.20 -30.87
CA SER A 494 -19.46 9.49 -30.05
C SER A 494 -18.13 9.39 -30.78
N THR A 495 -18.17 9.20 -32.10
CA THR A 495 -16.98 9.18 -32.95
C THR A 495 -16.29 10.55 -32.99
N ASP A 496 -17.05 11.62 -33.12
CA ASP A 496 -16.50 12.99 -33.14
C ASP A 496 -15.90 13.37 -31.79
N ASN A 497 -16.55 12.98 -30.70
CA ASN A 497 -16.02 13.14 -29.32
C ASN A 497 -14.70 12.39 -29.14
N LEU A 498 -14.63 11.15 -29.61
CA LEU A 498 -13.43 10.32 -29.53
C LEU A 498 -12.26 10.95 -30.31
N LEU A 499 -12.48 11.38 -31.53
CA LEU A 499 -11.45 12.04 -32.33
C LEU A 499 -10.99 13.37 -31.69
N ALA A 500 -11.92 14.11 -31.06
CA ALA A 500 -11.58 15.29 -30.27
C ALA A 500 -10.73 14.96 -29.06
N ALA A 501 -11.03 13.86 -28.32
CA ALA A 501 -10.23 13.38 -27.18
C ALA A 501 -8.82 12.94 -27.62
N ILE A 502 -8.70 12.20 -28.74
CA ILE A 502 -7.41 11.83 -29.33
C ILE A 502 -6.62 13.08 -29.72
N ALA A 503 -7.25 14.07 -30.32
CA ALA A 503 -6.59 15.31 -30.70
C ALA A 503 -6.15 16.14 -29.48
N ALA A 504 -6.96 16.19 -28.44
CA ALA A 504 -6.65 16.88 -27.18
C ALA A 504 -5.46 16.24 -26.46
N SER A 505 -5.36 14.89 -26.45
CA SER A 505 -4.27 14.17 -25.80
C SER A 505 -2.87 14.49 -26.38
N LYS A 506 -2.80 15.03 -27.59
CA LYS A 506 -1.52 15.45 -28.19
C LYS A 506 -0.81 16.55 -27.40
N ARG A 507 -1.54 17.31 -26.57
CA ARG A 507 -1.01 18.38 -25.71
C ARG A 507 -1.14 18.02 -24.21
N CYS A 508 -0.91 16.78 -23.88
CA CYS A 508 -0.94 16.34 -22.49
C CYS A 508 0.28 16.86 -21.71
N GLU A 509 0.20 16.80 -20.38
CA GLU A 509 1.37 17.01 -19.52
C GLU A 509 2.44 15.93 -19.78
N LEU A 510 3.72 16.31 -19.78
CA LEU A 510 4.84 15.42 -20.10
C LEU A 510 4.82 14.11 -19.27
N TRP A 511 4.49 14.20 -17.99
CA TRP A 511 4.45 13.02 -17.13
C TRP A 511 3.40 11.98 -17.59
N ARG A 512 2.32 12.43 -18.23
CA ARG A 512 1.27 11.54 -18.75
C ARG A 512 1.80 10.68 -19.90
N LEU A 513 2.56 11.28 -20.81
CA LEU A 513 3.24 10.52 -21.86
C LEU A 513 4.27 9.56 -21.28
N VAL A 514 5.13 10.01 -20.35
CA VAL A 514 6.14 9.16 -19.70
C VAL A 514 5.49 7.95 -19.03
N HIS A 515 4.40 8.15 -18.30
CA HIS A 515 3.64 7.06 -17.69
C HIS A 515 2.96 6.18 -18.74
N GLY A 516 2.34 6.79 -19.75
CA GLY A 516 1.64 6.11 -20.85
C GLY A 516 2.53 5.18 -21.69
N LEU A 517 3.81 5.49 -21.84
CA LEU A 517 4.79 4.63 -22.50
C LEU A 517 4.96 3.28 -21.78
N GLY A 518 4.59 3.19 -20.51
CA GLY A 518 4.60 1.93 -19.75
C GLY A 518 6.00 1.40 -19.45
N ILE A 519 6.96 2.29 -19.22
CA ILE A 519 8.33 1.94 -18.84
C ILE A 519 8.30 1.12 -17.53
N PRO A 520 8.97 -0.03 -17.45
CA PRO A 520 8.98 -0.85 -16.24
C PRO A 520 9.42 -0.03 -15.01
N HIS A 521 8.74 -0.25 -13.88
CA HIS A 521 8.95 0.43 -12.59
C HIS A 521 8.60 1.93 -12.57
N VAL A 522 8.21 2.55 -13.68
CA VAL A 522 7.84 3.96 -13.75
C VAL A 522 6.31 4.10 -13.55
N GLY A 523 5.90 4.38 -12.32
CA GLY A 523 4.53 4.75 -11.98
C GLY A 523 4.27 6.26 -12.16
N VAL A 524 3.06 6.72 -11.82
CA VAL A 524 2.65 8.14 -11.96
C VAL A 524 3.60 9.08 -11.20
N ALA A 525 3.95 8.77 -9.95
CA ALA A 525 4.85 9.60 -9.14
C ALA A 525 6.23 9.74 -9.81
N ALA A 526 6.86 8.63 -10.17
CA ALA A 526 8.16 8.64 -10.85
C ALA A 526 8.09 9.37 -12.21
N ALA A 527 7.01 9.22 -12.95
CA ALA A 527 6.79 9.94 -14.22
C ALA A 527 6.73 11.47 -14.01
N LYS A 528 6.07 11.93 -12.93
CA LYS A 528 6.03 13.35 -12.55
C LYS A 528 7.43 13.89 -12.20
N ASP A 529 8.21 13.12 -11.42
CA ASP A 529 9.56 13.50 -11.02
C ASP A 529 10.51 13.56 -12.24
N LEU A 530 10.42 12.57 -13.12
CA LEU A 530 11.16 12.54 -14.39
C LEU A 530 10.78 13.73 -15.28
N ALA A 531 9.48 14.03 -15.43
CA ALA A 531 9.00 15.16 -16.21
C ALA A 531 9.46 16.51 -15.63
N ALA A 532 9.49 16.64 -14.31
CA ALA A 532 9.98 17.85 -13.63
C ALA A 532 11.49 18.05 -13.83
N HIS A 533 12.27 16.97 -13.79
CA HIS A 533 13.72 16.99 -13.95
C HIS A 533 14.14 17.23 -15.38
N PHE A 534 13.71 16.37 -16.30
CA PHE A 534 14.16 16.44 -17.71
C PHE A 534 13.43 17.50 -18.52
N ARG A 535 12.15 17.78 -18.19
CA ARG A 535 11.28 18.78 -18.83
C ARG A 535 11.05 18.60 -20.34
N ASP A 536 11.59 17.55 -20.90
CA ASP A 536 11.56 17.22 -22.32
C ASP A 536 11.67 15.72 -22.52
N ILE A 537 10.83 15.14 -23.36
CA ILE A 537 10.80 13.69 -23.57
C ILE A 537 12.04 13.20 -24.33
N GLU A 538 12.59 14.00 -25.24
CA GLU A 538 13.77 13.61 -26.01
C GLU A 538 15.02 13.65 -25.12
N LYS A 539 15.11 14.60 -24.17
CA LYS A 539 16.16 14.62 -23.16
C LYS A 539 16.09 13.39 -22.26
N LEU A 540 14.89 13.03 -21.80
CA LEU A 540 14.69 11.80 -21.04
C LEU A 540 15.08 10.56 -21.86
N ALA A 541 14.68 10.51 -23.14
CA ALA A 541 15.02 9.40 -24.02
C ALA A 541 16.52 9.30 -24.36
N GLY A 542 17.27 10.40 -24.26
CA GLY A 542 18.71 10.46 -24.43
C GLY A 542 19.51 10.28 -23.15
N ALA A 543 18.86 10.18 -21.99
CA ALA A 543 19.50 10.12 -20.69
C ALA A 543 20.33 8.84 -20.49
N LYS A 544 21.43 8.96 -19.75
CA LYS A 544 22.34 7.86 -19.38
C LYS A 544 22.24 7.58 -17.89
N MET A 545 22.81 6.47 -17.45
CA MET A 545 22.82 6.10 -16.02
C MET A 545 23.37 7.22 -15.11
N GLU A 546 24.32 7.97 -15.59
CA GLU A 546 24.98 9.08 -14.87
C GLU A 546 24.00 10.25 -14.58
N ASP A 547 22.94 10.40 -15.38
CA ASP A 547 21.92 11.43 -15.20
C ASP A 547 20.91 11.08 -14.09
N PHE A 548 20.88 9.83 -13.63
CA PHE A 548 20.00 9.33 -12.57
C PHE A 548 20.73 9.05 -11.26
N VAL A 549 21.96 8.50 -11.36
CA VAL A 549 22.74 8.07 -10.20
C VAL A 549 24.19 8.51 -10.35
N ALA A 550 24.70 9.33 -9.43
CA ALA A 550 26.07 9.76 -9.37
C ALA A 550 26.70 9.39 -8.01
N HIS A 551 27.88 8.75 -8.02
CA HIS A 551 28.58 8.35 -6.80
C HIS A 551 27.75 7.53 -5.79
N LYS A 552 26.85 6.66 -6.27
CA LYS A 552 25.87 5.87 -5.50
C LYS A 552 24.78 6.70 -4.82
N GLU A 553 24.67 7.98 -5.13
CA GLU A 553 23.55 8.83 -4.69
C GLU A 553 22.58 9.06 -5.84
N THR A 554 21.28 9.05 -5.55
CA THR A 554 20.23 9.31 -6.53
C THR A 554 20.14 10.80 -6.81
N ILE A 555 20.19 11.19 -8.09
CA ILE A 555 20.06 12.59 -8.52
C ILE A 555 18.61 13.04 -8.45
N ILE A 556 17.68 12.13 -8.82
CA ILE A 556 16.24 12.37 -8.79
C ILE A 556 15.66 11.58 -7.61
N PRO A 557 15.05 12.23 -6.61
CA PRO A 557 14.45 11.55 -5.47
C PRO A 557 13.46 10.46 -5.94
N GLY A 558 13.53 9.27 -5.36
CA GLY A 558 12.66 8.15 -5.72
C GLY A 558 13.06 7.36 -6.98
N ILE A 559 14.07 7.79 -7.74
CA ILE A 559 14.58 7.08 -8.92
C ILE A 559 15.88 6.34 -8.57
N GLY A 560 15.75 5.13 -8.06
CA GLY A 560 16.91 4.28 -7.73
C GLY A 560 17.53 3.61 -8.96
N GLU A 561 18.67 2.92 -8.74
CA GLU A 561 19.46 2.29 -9.80
C GLU A 561 18.65 1.31 -10.67
N THR A 562 17.78 0.51 -10.07
CA THR A 562 16.93 -0.45 -10.79
C THR A 562 15.98 0.25 -11.78
N MET A 563 15.34 1.34 -11.33
CA MET A 563 14.44 2.13 -12.18
C MET A 563 15.23 2.86 -13.28
N ALA A 564 16.37 3.45 -12.94
CA ALA A 564 17.27 4.09 -13.90
C ALA A 564 17.70 3.12 -15.02
N ARG A 565 18.11 1.91 -14.67
CA ARG A 565 18.43 0.85 -15.65
C ARG A 565 17.23 0.51 -16.55
N ALA A 566 16.04 0.43 -15.99
CA ALA A 566 14.82 0.16 -16.76
C ALA A 566 14.52 1.29 -17.75
N ILE A 567 14.68 2.55 -17.35
CA ILE A 567 14.46 3.73 -18.22
C ILE A 567 15.48 3.75 -19.35
N VAL A 568 16.78 3.65 -19.02
CA VAL A 568 17.86 3.64 -20.01
C VAL A 568 17.71 2.45 -20.96
N GLY A 569 17.41 1.27 -20.43
CA GLY A 569 17.16 0.06 -21.24
C GLY A 569 15.96 0.23 -22.17
N TYR A 570 14.87 0.80 -21.70
CA TYR A 570 13.68 1.06 -22.49
C TYR A 570 13.97 1.95 -23.72
N PHE A 571 14.68 3.06 -23.52
CA PHE A 571 15.04 3.98 -24.59
C PHE A 571 16.29 3.55 -25.39
N SER A 572 17.06 2.58 -24.93
CA SER A 572 18.13 1.95 -25.72
C SER A 572 17.57 1.01 -26.80
N GLU A 573 16.34 0.54 -26.63
CA GLU A 573 15.68 -0.32 -27.61
C GLU A 573 15.27 0.48 -28.84
N PRO A 574 15.82 0.18 -30.06
CA PRO A 574 15.58 0.96 -31.26
C PRO A 574 14.10 1.15 -31.60
N ARG A 575 13.29 0.13 -31.32
CA ARG A 575 11.87 0.14 -31.58
C ARG A 575 11.11 1.14 -30.70
N ASN A 576 11.44 1.22 -29.42
CA ASN A 576 10.80 2.16 -28.51
C ASN A 576 11.15 3.60 -28.90
N ARG A 577 12.38 3.83 -29.39
CA ARG A 577 12.76 5.11 -29.97
C ARG A 577 11.98 5.45 -31.24
N ALA A 578 11.85 4.48 -32.15
CA ALA A 578 11.06 4.67 -33.37
C ALA A 578 9.59 4.98 -33.06
N MET A 579 8.99 4.26 -32.12
CA MET A 579 7.62 4.50 -31.66
C MET A 579 7.47 5.91 -31.07
N LEU A 580 8.41 6.35 -30.23
CA LEU A 580 8.41 7.72 -29.68
C LEU A 580 8.54 8.76 -30.79
N ALA A 581 9.46 8.57 -31.73
CA ALA A 581 9.63 9.47 -32.89
C ALA A 581 8.34 9.59 -33.70
N SER A 582 7.67 8.46 -34.01
CA SER A 582 6.37 8.45 -34.69
C SER A 582 5.29 9.22 -33.93
N LEU A 583 5.22 9.07 -32.60
CA LEU A 583 4.27 9.87 -31.79
C LEU A 583 4.53 11.37 -31.93
N LEU A 584 5.79 11.78 -31.87
CA LEU A 584 6.18 13.20 -32.02
C LEU A 584 5.89 13.72 -33.43
N GLU A 585 6.17 12.94 -34.49
CA GLU A 585 5.85 13.27 -35.88
C GLU A 585 4.34 13.41 -36.10
N LEU A 586 3.52 12.59 -35.43
CA LEU A 586 2.07 12.68 -35.47
C LEU A 586 1.50 13.85 -34.65
N GLY A 587 2.37 14.65 -34.05
CA GLY A 587 2.03 15.89 -33.38
C GLY A 587 1.74 15.75 -31.90
N VAL A 588 2.14 14.64 -31.26
CA VAL A 588 2.13 14.52 -29.78
C VAL A 588 3.25 15.43 -29.25
N LYS A 589 2.86 16.51 -28.60
CA LYS A 589 3.77 17.54 -28.05
C LYS A 589 3.45 17.74 -26.58
N PRO A 590 3.96 16.87 -25.71
CA PRO A 590 3.66 16.95 -24.31
C PRO A 590 4.20 18.24 -23.69
N GLU A 591 3.41 18.86 -22.83
CA GLU A 591 3.77 20.12 -22.19
C GLU A 591 4.65 19.84 -20.95
N ALA A 592 5.80 20.50 -20.91
CA ALA A 592 6.65 20.47 -19.75
C ALA A 592 5.92 21.10 -18.55
N PRO A 593 6.10 20.56 -17.30
CA PRO A 593 5.57 21.23 -16.14
C PRO A 593 6.06 22.69 -16.12
N ALA A 594 5.16 23.62 -15.73
CA ALA A 594 5.51 25.03 -15.63
C ALA A 594 6.82 25.19 -14.88
N ALA A 595 7.80 25.89 -15.44
CA ALA A 595 9.02 26.19 -14.73
C ALA A 595 8.60 26.91 -13.45
N LYS A 596 9.00 26.42 -12.28
CA LYS A 596 9.06 27.28 -11.10
C LYS A 596 10.00 28.41 -11.53
N VAL A 597 9.45 29.57 -11.90
CA VAL A 597 10.23 30.70 -12.40
C VAL A 597 11.04 31.24 -11.20
N VAL A 598 12.27 30.79 -11.12
CA VAL A 598 13.27 31.34 -10.22
C VAL A 598 14.14 32.30 -11.03
N SER A 599 13.53 33.32 -11.59
CA SER A 599 14.30 34.41 -12.20
C SER A 599 14.39 35.57 -11.21
N GLY A 600 15.59 35.79 -10.67
CA GLY A 600 15.93 37.00 -9.92
C GLY A 600 15.65 37.01 -8.43
N SER A 601 15.35 35.88 -7.81
CA SER A 601 15.10 35.82 -6.36
C SER A 601 16.37 35.90 -5.54
N VAL A 602 16.33 36.68 -4.45
CA VAL A 602 17.38 36.84 -3.44
C VAL A 602 17.79 35.50 -2.82
N PHE A 603 16.95 34.45 -2.90
CA PHE A 603 17.17 33.13 -2.31
C PHE A 603 17.73 32.09 -3.29
N ALA A 604 17.92 32.43 -4.57
CA ALA A 604 18.45 31.49 -5.54
C ALA A 604 19.82 30.91 -5.10
N GLY A 605 19.89 29.58 -4.98
CA GLY A 605 21.11 28.87 -4.54
C GLY A 605 21.46 29.02 -3.05
N LYS A 606 20.62 29.67 -2.23
CA LYS A 606 20.83 29.77 -0.78
C LYS A 606 20.21 28.58 -0.06
N SER A 607 20.86 28.14 1.01
CA SER A 607 20.33 27.05 1.84
C SER A 607 19.85 27.59 3.19
N PHE A 608 18.63 27.16 3.57
CA PHE A 608 17.94 27.61 4.77
C PHE A 608 17.74 26.46 5.75
N VAL A 609 17.79 26.76 7.04
CA VAL A 609 17.33 25.86 8.10
C VAL A 609 16.28 26.59 8.93
N LEU A 610 15.14 25.95 9.15
CA LEU A 610 14.04 26.51 9.95
C LEU A 610 14.05 25.91 11.35
N THR A 611 13.85 26.78 12.36
CA THR A 611 13.80 26.36 13.77
C THR A 611 12.87 27.27 14.58
N GLY A 612 12.25 26.75 15.64
CA GLY A 612 11.28 27.51 16.44
C GLY A 612 9.91 27.62 15.76
N THR A 613 8.99 28.34 16.41
CA THR A 613 7.61 28.61 15.93
C THR A 613 7.58 30.02 15.34
N LEU A 614 7.19 30.16 14.08
CA LEU A 614 7.06 31.44 13.41
C LEU A 614 5.73 32.10 13.79
N PRO A 615 5.70 33.45 13.97
CA PRO A 615 4.51 34.17 14.45
C PRO A 615 3.29 34.11 13.53
N THR A 616 3.46 34.19 12.19
CA THR A 616 2.35 34.37 11.26
C THR A 616 2.20 33.22 10.22
N MET A 617 3.16 32.32 10.18
CA MET A 617 3.14 31.18 9.21
C MET A 617 3.70 29.90 9.81
N THR A 618 3.35 28.76 9.23
CA THR A 618 3.95 27.47 9.57
C THR A 618 5.35 27.35 8.95
N ARG A 619 6.16 26.40 9.48
CA ARG A 619 7.48 26.08 8.87
C ARG A 619 7.33 25.56 7.44
N GLU A 620 6.25 24.87 7.15
CA GLU A 620 5.95 24.36 5.81
C GLU A 620 5.63 25.50 4.84
N GLU A 621 4.83 26.48 5.27
CA GLU A 621 4.55 27.69 4.48
C GLU A 621 5.81 28.50 4.23
N ALA A 622 6.66 28.66 5.26
CA ALA A 622 7.94 29.33 5.12
C ALA A 622 8.88 28.55 4.18
N GLY A 623 8.92 27.21 4.32
CA GLY A 623 9.69 26.32 3.44
C GLY A 623 9.23 26.42 1.99
N GLY A 624 7.92 26.36 1.74
CA GLY A 624 7.34 26.54 0.41
C GLY A 624 7.69 27.90 -0.23
N LYS A 625 7.69 28.99 0.58
CA LYS A 625 8.09 30.32 0.11
C LYS A 625 9.59 30.42 -0.21
N ILE A 626 10.45 29.76 0.58
CA ILE A 626 11.89 29.66 0.31
C ILE A 626 12.14 28.91 -1.00
N GLU A 627 11.50 27.76 -1.17
CA GLU A 627 11.64 26.94 -2.37
C GLU A 627 11.06 27.62 -3.61
N ALA A 628 9.90 28.28 -3.47
CA ALA A 628 9.31 29.07 -4.55
C ALA A 628 10.22 30.22 -4.96
N ALA A 629 11.02 30.75 -4.03
CA ALA A 629 12.02 31.77 -4.26
C ALA A 629 13.42 31.22 -4.63
N GLY A 630 13.54 29.90 -4.94
CA GLY A 630 14.77 29.27 -5.41
C GLY A 630 15.79 28.92 -4.35
N GLY A 631 15.42 29.05 -3.06
CA GLY A 631 16.21 28.59 -1.95
C GLY A 631 16.03 27.08 -1.71
N LYS A 632 16.90 26.47 -0.94
CA LYS A 632 16.82 25.08 -0.51
C LYS A 632 16.64 25.00 0.99
N VAL A 633 15.64 24.23 1.46
CA VAL A 633 15.45 23.96 2.89
C VAL A 633 16.23 22.72 3.30
N SER A 634 16.95 22.78 4.42
CA SER A 634 17.75 21.69 4.99
C SER A 634 17.34 21.40 6.44
N GLY A 635 17.37 20.13 6.83
CA GLY A 635 16.99 19.69 8.17
C GLY A 635 18.03 20.00 9.26
N SER A 636 19.30 20.26 8.91
CA SER A 636 20.40 20.46 9.88
C SER A 636 21.29 21.64 9.52
N VAL A 637 21.80 22.34 10.55
CA VAL A 637 22.71 23.47 10.38
C VAL A 637 24.15 22.98 10.14
N SER A 638 24.81 23.52 9.11
CA SER A 638 26.19 23.25 8.74
C SER A 638 26.87 24.53 8.25
N LYS A 639 28.19 24.51 8.04
CA LYS A 639 28.94 25.63 7.45
C LYS A 639 28.47 26.03 6.04
N LYS A 640 27.70 25.17 5.37
CA LYS A 640 27.11 25.44 4.05
C LYS A 640 25.70 26.06 4.13
N THR A 641 25.13 26.22 5.34
CA THR A 641 23.83 26.86 5.55
C THR A 641 23.98 28.36 5.38
N SER A 642 23.15 28.95 4.51
CA SER A 642 23.19 30.39 4.24
C SER A 642 22.44 31.20 5.30
N TYR A 643 21.25 30.70 5.70
CA TYR A 643 20.40 31.36 6.67
C TYR A 643 19.75 30.37 7.64
N VAL A 644 19.59 30.76 8.88
CA VAL A 644 18.70 30.07 9.82
C VAL A 644 17.52 30.97 10.11
N LEU A 645 16.33 30.56 9.69
CA LEU A 645 15.07 31.23 10.02
C LEU A 645 14.61 30.75 11.39
N ALA A 646 14.70 31.61 12.37
CA ALA A 646 14.42 31.30 13.77
C ALA A 646 13.13 32.00 14.25
N GLY A 647 12.17 31.18 14.70
CA GLY A 647 10.99 31.63 15.39
C GLY A 647 11.14 31.59 16.93
N ALA A 648 10.02 31.75 17.65
CA ALA A 648 9.97 31.57 19.11
C ALA A 648 10.36 30.13 19.50
N GLU A 649 11.01 29.97 20.65
CA GLU A 649 11.46 28.70 21.20
C GLU A 649 12.40 27.91 20.23
N ALA A 650 13.26 28.64 19.54
CA ALA A 650 14.27 28.05 18.67
C ALA A 650 15.30 27.26 19.50
N GLY A 651 15.28 25.93 19.40
CA GLY A 651 16.14 25.01 20.15
C GLY A 651 17.59 24.93 19.62
N SER A 652 18.24 23.81 19.88
CA SER A 652 19.66 23.51 19.58
C SER A 652 20.20 23.89 18.18
N LYS A 653 19.30 24.03 17.19
CA LYS A 653 19.70 24.48 15.83
C LYS A 653 20.09 25.96 15.82
N LEU A 654 19.49 26.79 16.67
CA LEU A 654 19.86 28.22 16.83
C LEU A 654 21.26 28.37 17.45
N ASP A 655 21.53 27.57 18.50
CA ASP A 655 22.83 27.59 19.17
C ASP A 655 23.92 27.14 18.19
N LYS A 656 23.66 26.07 17.46
CA LYS A 656 24.58 25.57 16.43
C LYS A 656 24.80 26.56 15.28
N ALA A 657 23.80 27.37 14.94
CA ALA A 657 23.96 28.42 13.93
C ALA A 657 24.90 29.51 14.42
N ARG A 658 24.78 29.91 15.68
CA ARG A 658 25.66 30.90 16.32
C ARG A 658 27.09 30.40 16.42
N ASP A 659 27.28 29.15 16.83
CA ASP A 659 28.61 28.52 16.93
C ASP A 659 29.33 28.43 15.57
N LEU A 660 28.56 28.23 14.49
CA LEU A 660 29.08 28.10 13.13
C LEU A 660 29.14 29.47 12.39
N GLY A 661 28.73 30.57 12.99
CA GLY A 661 28.67 31.88 12.37
C GLY A 661 27.68 32.01 11.22
N VAL A 662 26.61 31.19 11.21
CA VAL A 662 25.57 31.24 10.19
C VAL A 662 24.61 32.38 10.46
N THR A 663 24.23 33.12 9.43
CA THR A 663 23.28 34.24 9.55
C THR A 663 21.91 33.77 10.06
N VAL A 664 21.46 34.30 11.16
CA VAL A 664 20.14 34.04 11.74
C VAL A 664 19.21 35.20 11.40
N ILE A 665 18.04 34.87 10.83
CA ILE A 665 16.99 35.84 10.50
C ILE A 665 15.71 35.45 11.21
N ASP A 666 14.88 36.43 11.56
CA ASP A 666 13.53 36.24 12.05
C ASP A 666 12.50 36.23 10.89
N GLU A 667 11.22 36.06 11.22
CA GLU A 667 10.15 36.01 10.21
C GLU A 667 9.97 37.39 9.52
N ALA A 668 10.16 38.47 10.21
CA ALA A 668 10.00 39.81 9.66
C ALA A 668 11.09 40.12 8.62
N GLU A 669 12.34 39.77 8.92
CA GLU A 669 13.46 39.91 8.02
C GLU A 669 13.34 38.93 6.82
N PHE A 670 12.85 37.70 7.06
CA PHE A 670 12.55 36.74 6.02
C PHE A 670 11.52 37.27 5.02
N LEU A 671 10.42 37.86 5.51
CA LEU A 671 9.39 38.45 4.66
C LEU A 671 9.89 39.67 3.90
N ARG A 672 10.76 40.49 4.56
CA ARG A 672 11.42 41.62 3.91
C ARG A 672 12.30 41.15 2.74
N LEU A 673 13.15 40.15 2.97
CA LEU A 673 14.02 39.58 1.94
C LEU A 673 13.21 38.92 0.79
N LEU A 674 12.05 38.35 1.08
CA LEU A 674 11.14 37.82 0.08
C LEU A 674 10.50 38.91 -0.82
N ALA A 675 10.30 40.13 -0.23
CA ALA A 675 9.70 41.26 -0.95
C ALA A 675 10.73 42.05 -1.78
N GLU A 676 12.01 41.89 -1.51
CA GLU A 676 13.09 42.47 -2.33
C GLU A 676 13.21 41.67 -3.64
N LYS A 677 12.72 42.26 -4.76
CA LYS A 677 12.76 41.69 -6.11
C LYS A 677 14.14 41.81 -6.72
#